data_a6f526a79ac4f31061f34ba68ca4499a
#
_entry.id   a6f526a79ac4f31061f34ba68ca4499a
#
_cell.length_a   1.000
_cell.length_b   1.000
_cell.length_c   1.000
_cell.angle_alpha   90.00
_cell.angle_beta   90.00
_cell.angle_gamma   90.00
#
_symmetry.space_group_name_H-M   'P 1'
#
loop_
_entity.id
_entity.type
_entity.pdbx_description
1 polymer ?
#
loop_
_entity_poly.entity_id
_entity_poly.type
_entity_poly.pdbx_seq_one_letter_code
_entity_poly.pdbx_strand_id
1 'polypeptide(L)'
;MFGFLSKLLDSNEKEVKKYRQIVEIISALDVSARKLKDKEFVSHTAELKVLLSQGTTLDDILPRAYALVREAANRSIGQRHFDVQLVASIALHNGKVAEQKTGEGKTLSAIPALYLNALTGRGVHLVTVNDYLARRDAGWMGPVFSLLGLSVSAIISDQSFIYDPSFENQEALDWRLKHLRPVSRKEAYAAHVTYGVNSEFGFDYLRDNMVSDLSQRTQRGYHFAVVDEVDSVLIDEARTPHIISAPDTEATHKYYDHAKLVEKLSGETDFVIDEKLRTVHLSDHGILKVEKMLGLGNIYENDFQIVHHIEAALKAKALFHKEKEYIVKDGQVIIVDEFTGRLLTGRRFSEGIHQAIEAKEGVSIQQESKTLATVSLQNYFRMYEKLAGMTGTAVTEAEEFKKIYDLDVLIIPTHRTMVRKDLPDSVYKTTRAKYAAIAEDIGESYKKGQPVLVGTTSIDKNEIISELLRRKGIPHNVLNAKNHLQEALIISEAGKKGAVTVATNMAGRGVDIILGGSRKETWEEPDKKKWKKGEEEWQKQHDEVLAVGGLHVIGTERHESRRIDNQLRGRSGRQGDPGLTRFYVSLDDDIMRLFGGEQVAKLMTIFKLPEDVPLEHSMVSRAIEQAQVKVEGFHFDSRKHLVEYDDVLNKQREIVYKRRTDTLEGEDQKETIILNIQSEVENVVHMYSDERERMIDREKILTEFLSIIPFDSASADQLLKQLEQLQTSDEMSSFLKSLVRDMYLSRETQVTPEVMRQVERWVSLSVIDSLWMEHLDAIDDLREGIGLRGYGQRDPLVEYKNEAFIMFERLMTTLDSEISHRIFKVQVNMNPENAQSKGVSLSEKETAVTKALKHMKKNDGAEKIQPVQSNKQPGRNDPCPCGAINPETKQPYKYKKCGLINAPYHKK
;
A
#
# COMPACT_ATOMS: atom_id res chain seq x y z
N MET A 1 5.62 27.25 -14.77
CA MET A 1 4.99 27.15 -13.45
C MET A 1 4.07 28.35 -13.10
N PHE A 2 4.51 29.64 -13.14
CA PHE A 2 3.65 30.80 -12.83
C PHE A 2 2.39 30.92 -13.69
N GLY A 3 2.46 30.64 -14.99
CA GLY A 3 1.30 30.70 -15.87
C GLY A 3 0.28 29.58 -15.69
N PHE A 4 0.70 28.42 -15.15
CA PHE A 4 -0.20 27.33 -14.82
C PHE A 4 -0.95 27.61 -13.51
N LEU A 5 -0.25 28.10 -12.50
CA LEU A 5 -0.85 28.47 -11.21
C LEU A 5 -1.88 29.61 -11.34
N SER A 6 -1.61 30.63 -12.16
CA SER A 6 -2.59 31.73 -12.38
C SER A 6 -3.86 31.22 -13.08
N LYS A 7 -3.72 30.38 -14.11
CA LYS A 7 -4.86 29.75 -14.79
C LYS A 7 -5.66 28.84 -13.85
N LEU A 8 -4.96 28.12 -12.99
CA LEU A 8 -5.59 27.24 -11.99
C LEU A 8 -6.40 28.05 -10.98
N LEU A 9 -5.89 29.18 -10.51
CA LEU A 9 -6.60 30.06 -9.56
C LEU A 9 -7.85 30.69 -10.20
N ASP A 10 -7.77 31.18 -11.43
CA ASP A 10 -8.92 31.76 -12.15
C ASP A 10 -10.01 30.71 -12.43
N SER A 11 -9.61 29.49 -12.76
CA SER A 11 -10.53 28.35 -12.94
C SER A 11 -11.15 27.95 -11.62
N ASN A 12 -10.35 27.90 -10.54
CA ASN A 12 -10.79 27.54 -9.19
C ASN A 12 -11.90 28.46 -8.67
N GLU A 13 -11.75 29.78 -8.79
CA GLU A 13 -12.76 30.73 -8.34
C GLU A 13 -14.09 30.57 -9.07
N LYS A 14 -14.06 30.37 -10.37
CA LYS A 14 -15.26 30.12 -11.18
C LYS A 14 -15.99 28.87 -10.73
N GLU A 15 -15.26 27.82 -10.46
CA GLU A 15 -15.82 26.52 -10.09
C GLU A 15 -16.36 26.54 -8.66
N VAL A 16 -15.64 27.12 -7.71
CA VAL A 16 -16.12 27.34 -6.35
C VAL A 16 -17.40 28.18 -6.35
N LYS A 17 -17.48 29.22 -7.21
CA LYS A 17 -18.71 30.03 -7.36
C LYS A 17 -19.88 29.18 -7.87
N LYS A 18 -19.67 28.31 -8.85
CA LYS A 18 -20.69 27.37 -9.35
C LYS A 18 -21.18 26.46 -8.23
N TYR A 19 -20.28 25.89 -7.45
CA TYR A 19 -20.64 24.99 -6.36
C TYR A 19 -21.37 25.71 -5.22
N ARG A 20 -21.02 26.97 -4.93
CA ARG A 20 -21.76 27.79 -3.96
C ARG A 20 -23.23 27.98 -4.35
N GLN A 21 -23.55 28.15 -5.64
CA GLN A 21 -24.95 28.22 -6.10
C GLN A 21 -25.70 26.91 -5.79
N ILE A 22 -25.07 25.76 -5.93
CA ILE A 22 -25.66 24.47 -5.56
C ILE A 22 -25.87 24.41 -4.03
N VAL A 23 -24.91 24.90 -3.24
CA VAL A 23 -25.00 24.96 -1.77
C VAL A 23 -26.16 25.86 -1.31
N GLU A 24 -26.46 26.95 -2.02
CA GLU A 24 -27.64 27.79 -1.75
C GLU A 24 -28.93 26.99 -1.92
N ILE A 25 -29.04 26.17 -2.96
CA ILE A 25 -30.19 25.27 -3.17
C ILE A 25 -30.29 24.24 -2.04
N ILE A 26 -29.16 23.62 -1.65
CA ILE A 26 -29.11 22.68 -0.54
C ILE A 26 -29.60 23.33 0.75
N SER A 27 -29.17 24.57 1.01
CA SER A 27 -29.52 25.34 2.21
C SER A 27 -31.01 25.70 2.26
N ALA A 28 -31.62 25.95 1.12
CA ALA A 28 -33.06 26.16 1.01
C ALA A 28 -33.85 24.87 1.34
N LEU A 29 -33.39 23.71 0.88
CA LEU A 29 -34.00 22.40 1.16
C LEU A 29 -33.79 21.93 2.60
N ASP A 30 -32.77 22.39 3.27
CA ASP A 30 -32.43 22.04 4.67
C ASP A 30 -33.58 22.41 5.65
N VAL A 31 -34.31 23.48 5.36
CA VAL A 31 -35.48 23.86 6.18
C VAL A 31 -36.53 22.75 6.19
N SER A 32 -36.73 22.05 5.10
CA SER A 32 -37.64 20.89 5.01
C SER A 32 -37.05 19.66 5.70
N ALA A 33 -35.76 19.40 5.51
CA ALA A 33 -35.09 18.27 6.14
C ALA A 33 -35.15 18.34 7.69
N ARG A 34 -35.03 19.52 8.28
CA ARG A 34 -35.16 19.72 9.74
C ARG A 34 -36.52 19.34 10.31
N LYS A 35 -37.58 19.31 9.51
CA LYS A 35 -38.92 18.94 9.96
C LYS A 35 -39.17 17.43 9.97
N LEU A 36 -38.29 16.64 9.32
CA LEU A 36 -38.44 15.20 9.21
C LEU A 36 -38.27 14.52 10.58
N LYS A 37 -39.00 13.44 10.80
CA LYS A 37 -38.78 12.52 11.92
C LYS A 37 -37.67 11.53 11.55
N ASP A 38 -36.96 10.99 12.54
CA ASP A 38 -35.83 10.10 12.31
C ASP A 38 -36.17 8.90 11.41
N LYS A 39 -37.36 8.32 11.56
CA LYS A 39 -37.83 7.21 10.71
C LYS A 39 -38.05 7.60 9.23
N GLU A 40 -38.25 8.88 8.96
CA GLU A 40 -38.55 9.37 7.62
C GLU A 40 -37.26 9.48 6.75
N PHE A 41 -36.07 9.56 7.38
CA PHE A 41 -34.80 9.59 6.63
C PHE A 41 -34.60 8.34 5.78
N VAL A 42 -34.90 7.15 6.31
CA VAL A 42 -34.82 5.88 5.57
C VAL A 42 -35.77 5.87 4.39
N SER A 43 -37.02 6.38 4.58
CA SER A 43 -38.02 6.47 3.51
C SER A 43 -37.56 7.40 2.37
N HIS A 44 -37.01 8.57 2.73
CA HIS A 44 -36.47 9.50 1.72
C HIS A 44 -35.26 8.93 0.99
N THR A 45 -34.40 8.16 1.67
CA THR A 45 -33.31 7.41 1.02
C THR A 45 -33.85 6.40 0.02
N ALA A 46 -34.92 5.67 0.38
CA ALA A 46 -35.58 4.74 -0.52
C ALA A 46 -36.18 5.44 -1.75
N GLU A 47 -36.84 6.59 -1.57
CA GLU A 47 -37.35 7.42 -2.67
C GLU A 47 -36.23 7.84 -3.64
N LEU A 48 -35.08 8.31 -3.12
CA LEU A 48 -33.93 8.68 -3.96
C LEU A 48 -33.40 7.49 -4.77
N LYS A 49 -33.35 6.30 -4.17
CA LYS A 49 -32.96 5.07 -4.91
C LYS A 49 -33.96 4.72 -6.02
N VAL A 50 -35.26 4.92 -5.79
CA VAL A 50 -36.30 4.72 -6.81
C VAL A 50 -36.15 5.72 -7.94
N LEU A 51 -35.92 7.00 -7.67
CA LEU A 51 -35.67 8.01 -8.69
C LEU A 51 -34.48 7.64 -9.59
N LEU A 52 -33.38 7.17 -8.99
CA LEU A 52 -32.21 6.68 -9.74
C LEU A 52 -32.56 5.49 -10.65
N SER A 53 -33.38 4.53 -10.15
CA SER A 53 -33.81 3.38 -10.98
C SER A 53 -34.73 3.79 -12.13
N GLN A 54 -35.37 4.96 -12.04
CA GLN A 54 -36.21 5.57 -13.09
C GLN A 54 -35.42 6.43 -14.08
N GLY A 55 -34.07 6.51 -13.95
CA GLY A 55 -33.21 7.21 -14.88
C GLY A 55 -32.86 8.65 -14.50
N THR A 56 -33.26 9.13 -13.31
CA THR A 56 -32.78 10.41 -12.74
C THR A 56 -31.28 10.32 -12.45
N THR A 57 -30.50 11.35 -12.73
CA THR A 57 -29.06 11.33 -12.48
C THR A 57 -28.71 11.61 -11.01
N LEU A 58 -27.48 11.26 -10.60
CA LEU A 58 -26.97 11.61 -9.27
C LEU A 58 -26.92 13.13 -9.06
N ASP A 59 -26.61 13.91 -10.11
CA ASP A 59 -26.55 15.37 -10.04
C ASP A 59 -27.92 15.99 -9.80
N ASP A 60 -28.99 15.44 -10.37
CA ASP A 60 -30.34 15.93 -10.17
C ASP A 60 -30.84 15.77 -8.72
N ILE A 61 -30.48 14.68 -8.09
CA ILE A 61 -30.87 14.39 -6.71
C ILE A 61 -29.88 14.93 -5.66
N LEU A 62 -28.67 15.37 -6.07
CA LEU A 62 -27.61 15.86 -5.19
C LEU A 62 -28.10 16.89 -4.16
N PRO A 63 -28.83 17.97 -4.52
CA PRO A 63 -29.23 18.97 -3.52
C PRO A 63 -30.12 18.38 -2.42
N ARG A 64 -31.05 17.50 -2.79
CA ARG A 64 -31.95 16.82 -1.84
C ARG A 64 -31.18 15.82 -0.95
N ALA A 65 -30.30 15.04 -1.53
CA ALA A 65 -29.43 14.09 -0.83
C ALA A 65 -28.54 14.79 0.22
N TYR A 66 -27.91 15.88 -0.17
CA TYR A 66 -27.01 16.63 0.72
C TYR A 66 -27.75 17.34 1.85
N ALA A 67 -28.95 17.85 1.61
CA ALA A 67 -29.78 18.41 2.68
C ALA A 67 -30.15 17.34 3.73
N LEU A 68 -30.47 16.11 3.30
CA LEU A 68 -30.75 14.99 4.22
C LEU A 68 -29.52 14.64 5.04
N VAL A 69 -28.33 14.51 4.41
CA VAL A 69 -27.07 14.20 5.11
C VAL A 69 -26.71 15.29 6.11
N ARG A 70 -26.83 16.56 5.72
CA ARG A 70 -26.52 17.71 6.59
C ARG A 70 -27.33 17.67 7.89
N GLU A 71 -28.62 17.36 7.81
CA GLU A 71 -29.48 17.24 8.97
C GLU A 71 -29.25 15.94 9.74
N ALA A 72 -29.01 14.81 9.03
CA ALA A 72 -28.68 13.54 9.68
C ALA A 72 -27.39 13.65 10.54
N ALA A 73 -26.36 14.31 10.04
CA ALA A 73 -25.13 14.55 10.79
C ALA A 73 -25.36 15.45 12.01
N ASN A 74 -26.15 16.49 11.85
CA ASN A 74 -26.53 17.38 12.96
C ASN A 74 -27.25 16.62 14.10
N ARG A 75 -28.15 15.69 13.76
CA ARG A 75 -28.90 14.90 14.76
C ARG A 75 -28.09 13.80 15.40
N SER A 76 -27.33 13.05 14.59
CA SER A 76 -26.69 11.82 15.07
C SER A 76 -25.37 12.07 15.78
N ILE A 77 -24.59 13.07 15.35
CA ILE A 77 -23.26 13.38 15.91
C ILE A 77 -23.11 14.84 16.34
N GLY A 78 -24.19 15.64 16.34
CA GLY A 78 -24.15 17.05 16.77
C GLY A 78 -23.33 17.98 15.85
N GLN A 79 -22.95 17.52 14.67
CA GLN A 79 -22.09 18.28 13.74
C GLN A 79 -22.86 18.61 12.46
N ARG A 80 -23.05 19.91 12.22
CA ARG A 80 -23.69 20.40 11.01
C ARG A 80 -22.63 20.87 10.01
N HIS A 81 -22.69 20.40 8.78
CA HIS A 81 -21.77 20.81 7.72
C HIS A 81 -21.77 22.31 7.48
N PHE A 82 -20.59 22.92 7.39
CA PHE A 82 -20.41 24.27 6.89
C PHE A 82 -20.59 24.29 5.37
N ASP A 83 -20.92 25.46 4.81
CA ASP A 83 -21.10 25.59 3.36
C ASP A 83 -19.84 25.25 2.58
N VAL A 84 -18.65 25.59 3.10
CA VAL A 84 -17.36 25.23 2.48
C VAL A 84 -17.13 23.71 2.47
N GLN A 85 -17.64 22.99 3.44
CA GLN A 85 -17.57 21.52 3.48
C GLN A 85 -18.50 20.88 2.44
N LEU A 86 -19.66 21.48 2.19
CA LEU A 86 -20.55 21.04 1.11
C LEU A 86 -19.93 21.32 -0.27
N VAL A 87 -19.24 22.45 -0.46
CA VAL A 87 -18.46 22.74 -1.66
C VAL A 87 -17.39 21.67 -1.89
N ALA A 88 -16.65 21.29 -0.84
CA ALA A 88 -15.67 20.22 -0.92
C ALA A 88 -16.32 18.88 -1.30
N SER A 89 -17.46 18.56 -0.70
CA SER A 89 -18.21 17.34 -1.00
C SER A 89 -18.69 17.27 -2.46
N ILE A 90 -19.13 18.41 -3.02
CA ILE A 90 -19.51 18.49 -4.44
C ILE A 90 -18.29 18.24 -5.33
N ALA A 91 -17.11 18.79 -4.96
CA ALA A 91 -15.87 18.53 -5.68
C ALA A 91 -15.50 17.04 -5.66
N LEU A 92 -15.62 16.37 -4.51
CA LEU A 92 -15.42 14.93 -4.40
C LEU A 92 -16.38 14.13 -5.26
N HIS A 93 -17.68 14.50 -5.25
CA HIS A 93 -18.65 13.84 -6.12
C HIS A 93 -18.30 13.98 -7.60
N ASN A 94 -17.72 15.10 -8.02
CA ASN A 94 -17.29 15.35 -9.38
C ASN A 94 -15.90 14.74 -9.72
N GLY A 95 -15.35 13.83 -8.90
CA GLY A 95 -14.09 13.16 -9.17
C GLY A 95 -12.88 14.10 -9.11
N LYS A 96 -12.84 15.02 -8.13
CA LYS A 96 -11.73 15.96 -7.96
C LYS A 96 -11.00 15.77 -6.65
N VAL A 97 -9.81 16.32 -6.57
CA VAL A 97 -9.07 16.46 -5.31
C VAL A 97 -9.50 17.76 -4.63
N ALA A 98 -10.17 17.66 -3.49
CA ALA A 98 -10.54 18.80 -2.66
C ALA A 98 -9.39 19.15 -1.72
N GLU A 99 -8.70 20.28 -1.96
CA GLU A 99 -7.73 20.80 -1.00
C GLU A 99 -8.45 21.59 0.08
N GLN A 100 -8.69 20.96 1.22
CA GLN A 100 -9.19 21.61 2.43
C GLN A 100 -8.07 21.73 3.45
N LYS A 101 -7.81 22.94 3.97
CA LYS A 101 -6.79 23.15 4.98
C LYS A 101 -7.01 22.22 6.18
N THR A 102 -5.90 21.79 6.80
CA THR A 102 -5.95 20.89 7.96
C THR A 102 -6.82 21.50 9.06
N GLY A 103 -7.71 20.70 9.68
CA GLY A 103 -8.64 21.15 10.69
C GLY A 103 -9.98 21.68 10.16
N GLU A 104 -10.23 21.74 8.85
CA GLU A 104 -11.50 22.16 8.25
C GLU A 104 -12.56 21.03 8.19
N GLY A 105 -12.29 19.87 8.77
CA GLY A 105 -13.26 18.78 8.91
C GLY A 105 -13.45 17.93 7.66
N LYS A 106 -12.37 17.50 7.01
CA LYS A 106 -12.37 16.64 5.82
C LYS A 106 -13.26 15.39 5.98
N THR A 107 -13.13 14.68 7.10
CA THR A 107 -13.92 13.48 7.39
C THR A 107 -15.44 13.73 7.26
N LEU A 108 -15.93 14.84 7.80
CA LEU A 108 -17.33 15.23 7.68
C LEU A 108 -17.69 15.65 6.24
N SER A 109 -16.78 16.36 5.56
CA SER A 109 -16.97 16.81 4.17
C SER A 109 -17.15 15.66 3.17
N ALA A 110 -16.58 14.49 3.44
CA ALA A 110 -16.69 13.33 2.54
C ALA A 110 -18.08 12.68 2.59
N ILE A 111 -18.81 12.78 3.70
CA ILE A 111 -20.04 12.02 3.93
C ILE A 111 -21.12 12.26 2.88
N PRO A 112 -21.47 13.50 2.47
CA PRO A 112 -22.51 13.70 1.46
C PRO A 112 -22.17 13.08 0.11
N ALA A 113 -20.87 13.14 -0.31
CA ALA A 113 -20.44 12.52 -1.56
C ALA A 113 -20.49 10.98 -1.48
N LEU A 114 -20.06 10.40 -0.37
CA LEU A 114 -20.16 8.96 -0.13
C LEU A 114 -21.61 8.49 -0.12
N TYR A 115 -22.49 9.20 0.61
CA TYR A 115 -23.92 8.88 0.67
C TYR A 115 -24.54 8.89 -0.74
N LEU A 116 -24.34 9.97 -1.49
CA LEU A 116 -24.95 10.13 -2.80
C LEU A 116 -24.53 8.99 -3.75
N ASN A 117 -23.23 8.68 -3.83
CA ASN A 117 -22.74 7.61 -4.71
C ASN A 117 -23.13 6.21 -4.19
N ALA A 118 -23.30 6.01 -2.88
CA ALA A 118 -23.74 4.75 -2.30
C ALA A 118 -25.20 4.41 -2.63
N LEU A 119 -26.03 5.40 -3.02
CA LEU A 119 -27.42 5.17 -3.46
C LEU A 119 -27.51 4.30 -4.71
N THR A 120 -26.45 4.21 -5.51
CA THR A 120 -26.39 3.32 -6.69
C THR A 120 -26.39 1.83 -6.31
N GLY A 121 -26.11 1.47 -5.06
CA GLY A 121 -26.00 0.08 -4.62
C GLY A 121 -24.71 -0.64 -5.04
N ARG A 122 -23.82 0.03 -5.79
CA ARG A 122 -22.61 -0.57 -6.38
C ARG A 122 -21.41 -0.64 -5.41
N GLY A 123 -21.53 -0.07 -4.22
CA GLY A 123 -20.45 0.04 -3.23
C GLY A 123 -19.58 1.27 -3.44
N VAL A 124 -19.17 1.84 -2.33
CA VAL A 124 -18.33 3.04 -2.29
C VAL A 124 -17.20 2.80 -1.29
N HIS A 125 -15.98 3.19 -1.65
CA HIS A 125 -14.82 3.03 -0.82
C HIS A 125 -14.30 4.38 -0.32
N LEU A 126 -13.97 4.45 0.99
CA LEU A 126 -13.17 5.53 1.54
C LEU A 126 -11.83 4.97 2.01
N VAL A 127 -10.77 5.44 1.36
CA VAL A 127 -9.42 4.96 1.56
C VAL A 127 -8.68 5.86 2.54
N THR A 128 -8.06 5.28 3.56
CA THR A 128 -7.27 5.99 4.58
C THR A 128 -5.83 5.49 4.63
N VAL A 129 -4.99 6.18 5.39
CA VAL A 129 -3.56 5.86 5.50
C VAL A 129 -3.22 4.85 6.61
N ASN A 130 -4.15 4.49 7.49
CA ASN A 130 -3.89 3.52 8.55
C ASN A 130 -5.15 2.90 9.17
N ASP A 131 -4.98 1.78 9.88
CA ASP A 131 -6.01 0.98 10.52
C ASP A 131 -6.85 1.75 11.55
N TYR A 132 -6.21 2.64 12.31
CA TYR A 132 -6.91 3.43 13.32
C TYR A 132 -7.91 4.39 12.67
N LEU A 133 -7.50 5.11 11.63
CA LEU A 133 -8.36 6.04 10.91
C LEU A 133 -9.53 5.32 10.23
N ALA A 134 -9.26 4.17 9.59
CA ALA A 134 -10.31 3.38 8.94
C ALA A 134 -11.43 3.00 9.94
N ARG A 135 -11.06 2.47 11.11
CA ARG A 135 -12.03 2.11 12.15
C ARG A 135 -12.66 3.32 12.80
N ARG A 136 -11.85 4.32 13.17
CA ARG A 136 -12.33 5.54 13.81
C ARG A 136 -13.41 6.25 13.00
N ASP A 137 -13.13 6.44 11.71
CA ASP A 137 -14.02 7.22 10.85
C ASP A 137 -15.28 6.43 10.48
N ALA A 138 -15.16 5.12 10.26
CA ALA A 138 -16.32 4.25 10.08
C ALA A 138 -17.23 4.24 11.31
N GLY A 139 -16.66 4.14 12.51
CA GLY A 139 -17.44 4.16 13.74
C GLY A 139 -17.98 5.54 14.10
N TRP A 140 -17.22 6.61 13.83
CA TRP A 140 -17.68 7.99 14.09
C TRP A 140 -18.79 8.43 13.14
N MET A 141 -18.68 8.12 11.86
CA MET A 141 -19.66 8.48 10.83
C MET A 141 -20.78 7.44 10.69
N GLY A 142 -20.61 6.26 11.27
CA GLY A 142 -21.60 5.18 11.28
C GLY A 142 -23.00 5.60 11.70
N PRO A 143 -23.20 6.38 12.79
CA PRO A 143 -24.50 6.88 13.19
C PRO A 143 -25.23 7.70 12.11
N VAL A 144 -24.50 8.49 11.32
CA VAL A 144 -25.06 9.31 10.22
C VAL A 144 -25.63 8.40 9.13
N PHE A 145 -24.84 7.45 8.67
CA PHE A 145 -25.26 6.50 7.62
C PHE A 145 -26.38 5.59 8.12
N SER A 146 -26.31 5.15 9.38
CA SER A 146 -27.35 4.32 9.99
C SER A 146 -28.70 5.05 10.03
N LEU A 147 -28.73 6.33 10.41
CA LEU A 147 -29.95 7.16 10.39
C LEU A 147 -30.52 7.30 8.97
N LEU A 148 -29.64 7.34 7.96
CA LEU A 148 -29.99 7.40 6.53
C LEU A 148 -30.35 6.00 5.96
N GLY A 149 -30.25 4.92 6.72
CA GLY A 149 -30.57 3.57 6.28
C GLY A 149 -29.48 2.93 5.39
N LEU A 150 -28.23 3.36 5.52
CA LEU A 150 -27.08 2.76 4.83
C LEU A 150 -26.15 2.05 5.82
N SER A 151 -25.55 0.95 5.37
CA SER A 151 -24.54 0.22 6.14
C SER A 151 -23.14 0.74 5.86
N VAL A 152 -22.30 0.73 6.91
CA VAL A 152 -20.90 1.16 6.87
C VAL A 152 -20.02 0.08 7.47
N SER A 153 -18.91 -0.20 6.84
CA SER A 153 -17.91 -1.17 7.28
C SER A 153 -16.51 -0.55 7.34
N ALA A 154 -15.60 -1.24 8.02
CA ALA A 154 -14.18 -0.94 8.03
C ALA A 154 -13.39 -2.21 7.79
N ILE A 155 -12.36 -2.12 6.93
CA ILE A 155 -11.40 -3.18 6.67
C ILE A 155 -10.00 -2.72 7.11
N ILE A 156 -9.34 -3.58 7.83
CA ILE A 156 -7.96 -3.41 8.29
C ILE A 156 -7.18 -4.70 8.08
N SER A 157 -5.91 -4.72 8.43
CA SER A 157 -5.12 -5.94 8.35
C SER A 157 -5.79 -7.06 9.15
N ASP A 158 -6.04 -8.19 8.49
CA ASP A 158 -6.61 -9.44 9.04
C ASP A 158 -8.01 -9.35 9.68
N GLN A 159 -8.61 -8.17 9.74
CA GLN A 159 -9.91 -7.97 10.38
C GLN A 159 -10.85 -7.07 9.57
N SER A 160 -12.14 -7.29 9.78
CA SER A 160 -13.18 -6.47 9.17
C SER A 160 -14.33 -6.25 10.14
N PHE A 161 -14.95 -5.09 10.05
CA PHE A 161 -15.99 -4.66 10.97
C PHE A 161 -17.15 -4.03 10.22
N ILE A 162 -18.35 -4.11 10.79
CA ILE A 162 -19.52 -3.35 10.35
C ILE A 162 -20.05 -2.50 11.52
N TYR A 163 -20.48 -1.29 11.22
CA TYR A 163 -21.16 -0.47 12.23
C TYR A 163 -22.52 -1.04 12.55
N ASP A 164 -22.74 -1.40 13.82
CA ASP A 164 -23.97 -1.97 14.32
C ASP A 164 -24.33 -1.27 15.64
N PRO A 165 -25.38 -0.43 15.67
CA PRO A 165 -25.75 0.32 16.88
C PRO A 165 -26.23 -0.59 18.03
N SER A 166 -26.58 -1.86 17.75
CA SER A 166 -27.00 -2.84 18.77
C SER A 166 -25.82 -3.58 19.40
N PHE A 167 -24.63 -3.54 18.78
CA PHE A 167 -23.42 -4.15 19.29
C PHE A 167 -22.62 -3.16 20.15
N GLU A 168 -22.10 -3.60 21.29
CA GLU A 168 -21.25 -2.79 22.15
C GLU A 168 -20.00 -3.58 22.56
N ASN A 169 -18.85 -3.10 22.14
CA ASN A 169 -17.56 -3.59 22.60
C ASN A 169 -17.14 -2.84 23.87
N GLN A 170 -17.23 -3.49 25.02
CA GLN A 170 -16.90 -2.92 26.34
C GLN A 170 -15.39 -2.69 26.55
N GLU A 171 -14.54 -3.37 25.77
CA GLU A 171 -13.08 -3.23 25.87
C GLU A 171 -12.54 -2.06 25.04
N ALA A 172 -13.35 -1.43 24.20
CA ALA A 172 -12.93 -0.33 23.35
C ALA A 172 -12.65 0.93 24.19
N LEU A 173 -11.39 1.35 24.22
CA LEU A 173 -10.95 2.58 24.89
C LEU A 173 -11.47 3.85 24.19
N ASP A 174 -11.64 3.80 22.89
CA ASP A 174 -12.20 4.89 22.07
C ASP A 174 -13.68 4.61 21.81
N TRP A 175 -14.57 5.52 22.27
CA TRP A 175 -16.02 5.38 22.12
C TRP A 175 -16.45 5.20 20.65
N ARG A 176 -15.70 5.75 19.70
CA ARG A 176 -15.95 5.64 18.25
C ARG A 176 -15.84 4.20 17.75
N LEU A 177 -15.10 3.36 18.46
CA LEU A 177 -14.88 1.95 18.09
C LEU A 177 -15.90 1.00 18.75
N LYS A 178 -16.74 1.47 19.67
CA LYS A 178 -17.63 0.63 20.49
C LYS A 178 -18.65 -0.16 19.69
N HIS A 179 -19.18 0.43 18.61
CA HIS A 179 -20.25 -0.15 17.81
C HIS A 179 -19.76 -0.85 16.52
N LEU A 180 -18.47 -1.20 16.46
CA LEU A 180 -17.88 -1.93 15.33
C LEU A 180 -17.93 -3.43 15.62
N ARG A 181 -18.89 -4.14 15.02
CA ARG A 181 -19.04 -5.59 15.12
C ARG A 181 -18.10 -6.30 14.12
N PRO A 182 -17.30 -7.29 14.56
CA PRO A 182 -16.47 -8.10 13.65
C PRO A 182 -17.33 -8.88 12.64
N VAL A 183 -16.89 -8.90 11.37
CA VAL A 183 -17.56 -9.57 10.27
C VAL A 183 -16.54 -10.17 9.29
N SER A 184 -16.99 -11.03 8.37
CA SER A 184 -16.15 -11.52 7.29
C SER A 184 -15.79 -10.40 6.31
N ARG A 185 -14.66 -10.55 5.60
CA ARG A 185 -14.22 -9.60 4.57
C ARG A 185 -15.29 -9.37 3.50
N LYS A 186 -15.94 -10.44 3.05
CA LYS A 186 -17.03 -10.40 2.07
C LYS A 186 -18.25 -9.60 2.58
N GLU A 187 -18.63 -9.78 3.85
CA GLU A 187 -19.72 -9.03 4.48
C GLU A 187 -19.37 -7.54 4.59
N ALA A 188 -18.11 -7.22 4.91
CA ALA A 188 -17.66 -5.83 4.95
C ALA A 188 -17.76 -5.15 3.57
N TYR A 189 -17.32 -5.80 2.50
CA TYR A 189 -17.48 -5.25 1.15
C TYR A 189 -18.93 -5.21 0.66
N ALA A 190 -19.82 -6.01 1.23
CA ALA A 190 -21.26 -5.96 0.93
C ALA A 190 -21.94 -4.70 1.51
N ALA A 191 -21.32 -3.97 2.44
CA ALA A 191 -21.83 -2.71 2.96
C ALA A 191 -21.91 -1.64 1.86
N HIS A 192 -22.77 -0.62 2.06
CA HIS A 192 -22.91 0.48 1.11
C HIS A 192 -21.64 1.33 1.02
N VAL A 193 -20.99 1.56 2.15
CA VAL A 193 -19.73 2.31 2.27
C VAL A 193 -18.72 1.46 3.04
N THR A 194 -17.52 1.26 2.46
CA THR A 194 -16.43 0.53 3.08
C THR A 194 -15.25 1.45 3.30
N TYR A 195 -14.88 1.68 4.55
CA TYR A 195 -13.65 2.35 4.94
C TYR A 195 -12.50 1.33 4.96
N GLY A 196 -11.31 1.72 4.59
CA GLY A 196 -10.17 0.81 4.66
C GLY A 196 -8.84 1.49 4.41
N VAL A 197 -7.77 0.75 4.69
CA VAL A 197 -6.41 1.18 4.37
C VAL A 197 -6.12 0.92 2.89
N ASN A 198 -5.36 1.80 2.24
CA ASN A 198 -4.99 1.68 0.84
C ASN A 198 -4.41 0.30 0.49
N SER A 199 -3.50 -0.22 1.33
CA SER A 199 -2.88 -1.52 1.13
C SER A 199 -3.88 -2.67 1.13
N GLU A 200 -4.88 -2.63 2.03
CA GLU A 200 -5.87 -3.70 2.14
C GLU A 200 -6.74 -3.82 0.89
N PHE A 201 -7.17 -2.68 0.34
CA PHE A 201 -7.91 -2.67 -0.92
C PHE A 201 -7.10 -3.26 -2.08
N GLY A 202 -5.81 -2.91 -2.18
CA GLY A 202 -4.92 -3.43 -3.22
C GLY A 202 -4.61 -4.92 -3.04
N PHE A 203 -4.34 -5.37 -1.81
CA PHE A 203 -4.11 -6.78 -1.53
C PHE A 203 -5.37 -7.62 -1.73
N ASP A 204 -6.55 -7.13 -1.36
CA ASP A 204 -7.81 -7.84 -1.63
C ASP A 204 -8.08 -7.98 -3.13
N TYR A 205 -7.73 -6.96 -3.95
CA TYR A 205 -7.78 -7.09 -5.41
C TYR A 205 -6.89 -8.22 -5.91
N LEU A 206 -5.64 -8.29 -5.43
CA LEU A 206 -4.73 -9.35 -5.83
C LEU A 206 -5.24 -10.73 -5.37
N ARG A 207 -5.69 -10.85 -4.12
CA ARG A 207 -6.27 -12.09 -3.57
C ARG A 207 -7.49 -12.55 -4.37
N ASP A 208 -8.40 -11.64 -4.72
CA ASP A 208 -9.60 -11.93 -5.49
C ASP A 208 -9.31 -12.44 -6.91
N ASN A 209 -8.16 -12.04 -7.48
CA ASN A 209 -7.69 -12.54 -8.77
C ASN A 209 -6.86 -13.83 -8.67
N MET A 210 -6.62 -14.36 -7.46
CA MET A 210 -5.93 -15.63 -7.22
C MET A 210 -6.85 -16.72 -6.70
N VAL A 211 -8.15 -16.45 -6.46
CA VAL A 211 -9.11 -17.44 -5.95
C VAL A 211 -9.36 -18.52 -6.96
N SER A 212 -9.63 -19.73 -6.47
CA SER A 212 -10.02 -20.88 -7.30
C SER A 212 -11.53 -21.06 -7.44
N ASP A 213 -12.33 -20.27 -6.70
CA ASP A 213 -13.80 -20.31 -6.71
C ASP A 213 -14.34 -18.87 -6.55
N LEU A 214 -15.33 -18.49 -7.36
CA LEU A 214 -15.97 -17.17 -7.32
C LEU A 214 -16.62 -16.84 -5.98
N SER A 215 -17.07 -17.83 -5.23
CA SER A 215 -17.64 -17.63 -3.89
C SER A 215 -16.64 -17.04 -2.90
N GLN A 216 -15.35 -17.20 -3.16
CA GLN A 216 -14.25 -16.68 -2.33
C GLN A 216 -13.90 -15.20 -2.65
N ARG A 217 -14.36 -14.66 -3.78
CA ARG A 217 -14.18 -13.24 -4.08
C ARG A 217 -14.86 -12.37 -3.03
N THR A 218 -14.17 -11.32 -2.61
CA THR A 218 -14.61 -10.40 -1.56
C THR A 218 -15.09 -9.08 -2.11
N GLN A 219 -14.38 -8.48 -3.07
CA GLN A 219 -14.72 -7.19 -3.67
C GLN A 219 -15.85 -7.33 -4.71
N ARG A 220 -16.65 -6.26 -4.87
CA ARG A 220 -17.77 -6.24 -5.82
C ARG A 220 -17.40 -5.56 -7.13
N GLY A 221 -16.70 -4.45 -7.08
CA GLY A 221 -16.33 -3.63 -8.24
C GLY A 221 -15.80 -2.27 -7.80
N TYR A 222 -15.33 -1.47 -8.76
CA TYR A 222 -14.61 -0.22 -8.52
C TYR A 222 -15.44 0.98 -8.99
N HIS A 223 -16.58 1.22 -8.34
CA HIS A 223 -17.51 2.28 -8.74
C HIS A 223 -17.01 3.67 -8.35
N PHE A 224 -16.82 3.93 -7.06
CA PHE A 224 -16.39 5.23 -6.55
C PHE A 224 -15.48 5.08 -5.35
N ALA A 225 -14.35 5.79 -5.37
CA ALA A 225 -13.47 5.90 -4.23
C ALA A 225 -13.18 7.36 -3.87
N VAL A 226 -13.13 7.64 -2.57
CA VAL A 226 -12.56 8.86 -2.00
C VAL A 226 -11.31 8.49 -1.23
N VAL A 227 -10.18 9.09 -1.58
CA VAL A 227 -8.91 8.88 -0.90
C VAL A 227 -8.67 10.02 0.08
N ASP A 228 -8.67 9.71 1.39
CA ASP A 228 -8.28 10.68 2.42
C ASP A 228 -6.75 10.75 2.49
N GLU A 229 -6.24 11.96 2.74
CA GLU A 229 -4.82 12.26 2.66
C GLU A 229 -4.23 11.76 1.31
N VAL A 230 -4.93 12.12 0.23
CA VAL A 230 -4.67 11.63 -1.13
C VAL A 230 -3.23 11.86 -1.61
N ASP A 231 -2.59 12.90 -1.15
CA ASP A 231 -1.19 13.20 -1.41
C ASP A 231 -0.22 12.20 -0.76
N SER A 232 -0.57 11.63 0.40
CA SER A 232 0.21 10.53 0.96
C SER A 232 0.05 9.26 0.15
N VAL A 233 -1.19 8.87 -0.08
CA VAL A 233 -1.50 7.59 -0.74
C VAL A 233 -1.06 7.58 -2.20
N LEU A 234 -1.42 8.61 -2.98
CA LEU A 234 -1.20 8.62 -4.43
C LEU A 234 0.15 9.21 -4.87
N ILE A 235 0.88 9.87 -3.97
CA ILE A 235 2.20 10.46 -4.28
C ILE A 235 3.31 9.78 -3.46
N ASP A 236 3.24 9.83 -2.11
CA ASP A 236 4.34 9.34 -1.27
C ASP A 236 4.46 7.82 -1.29
N GLU A 237 3.34 7.13 -1.04
CA GLU A 237 3.30 5.67 -0.97
C GLU A 237 3.29 5.02 -2.36
N ALA A 238 2.98 5.78 -3.41
CA ALA A 238 2.90 5.30 -4.79
C ALA A 238 4.27 5.06 -5.48
N ARG A 239 5.32 4.84 -4.70
CA ARG A 239 6.66 4.47 -5.17
C ARG A 239 6.86 2.96 -5.22
N THR A 240 6.09 2.19 -4.46
CA THR A 240 6.19 0.74 -4.38
C THR A 240 4.85 0.09 -4.76
N PRO A 241 4.85 -0.97 -5.58
CA PRO A 241 3.65 -1.72 -5.89
C PRO A 241 3.19 -2.56 -4.69
N HIS A 242 1.94 -3.01 -4.73
CA HIS A 242 1.48 -4.08 -3.87
C HIS A 242 1.92 -5.41 -4.47
N ILE A 243 2.61 -6.23 -3.68
CA ILE A 243 3.16 -7.52 -4.11
C ILE A 243 2.69 -8.60 -3.15
N ILE A 244 2.15 -9.69 -3.68
CA ILE A 244 1.95 -10.94 -2.97
C ILE A 244 3.04 -11.91 -3.43
N SER A 245 3.82 -12.44 -2.48
CA SER A 245 4.92 -13.34 -2.77
C SER A 245 4.84 -14.62 -1.94
N ALA A 246 5.46 -15.69 -2.42
CA ALA A 246 5.63 -16.94 -1.71
C ALA A 246 7.12 -17.30 -1.63
N PRO A 247 7.54 -18.04 -0.58
CA PRO A 247 8.93 -18.49 -0.46
C PRO A 247 9.33 -19.38 -1.64
N ASP A 248 10.48 -19.09 -2.26
CA ASP A 248 11.10 -19.95 -3.26
C ASP A 248 12.11 -20.91 -2.61
N THR A 249 12.40 -22.03 -3.29
CA THR A 249 13.25 -23.10 -2.76
C THR A 249 14.72 -22.95 -3.10
N GLU A 250 15.15 -21.84 -3.70
CA GLU A 250 16.56 -21.63 -4.09
C GLU A 250 17.51 -21.38 -2.92
N ALA A 251 18.81 -21.68 -3.14
CA ALA A 251 19.81 -21.75 -2.09
C ALA A 251 20.23 -20.38 -1.54
N THR A 252 19.86 -20.07 -0.29
CA THR A 252 20.21 -18.84 0.44
C THR A 252 21.71 -18.66 0.75
N HIS A 253 22.56 -19.69 0.60
CA HIS A 253 23.98 -19.62 0.92
C HIS A 253 24.78 -18.63 0.05
N LYS A 254 24.38 -18.43 -1.18
CA LYS A 254 25.03 -17.51 -2.14
C LYS A 254 25.12 -16.07 -1.60
N TYR A 255 24.07 -15.59 -0.91
CA TYR A 255 24.05 -14.24 -0.34
C TYR A 255 25.13 -14.00 0.71
N TYR A 256 25.42 -14.97 1.58
CA TYR A 256 26.50 -14.84 2.56
C TYR A 256 27.89 -14.77 1.92
N ASP A 257 28.11 -15.53 0.86
CA ASP A 257 29.39 -15.55 0.16
C ASP A 257 29.62 -14.24 -0.59
N HIS A 258 28.58 -13.69 -1.26
CA HIS A 258 28.66 -12.42 -1.95
C HIS A 258 28.74 -11.22 -0.98
N ALA A 259 28.06 -11.25 0.16
CA ALA A 259 28.21 -10.23 1.20
C ALA A 259 29.66 -10.15 1.71
N LYS A 260 30.30 -11.30 2.02
CA LYS A 260 31.71 -11.37 2.40
C LYS A 260 32.68 -10.90 1.30
N LEU A 261 32.33 -11.12 0.03
CA LEU A 261 33.09 -10.64 -1.10
C LEU A 261 33.04 -9.12 -1.16
N VAL A 262 31.83 -8.55 -1.07
CA VAL A 262 31.59 -7.11 -1.14
C VAL A 262 32.22 -6.38 0.06
N GLU A 263 32.32 -6.99 1.25
CA GLU A 263 33.04 -6.40 2.37
C GLU A 263 34.50 -6.04 2.06
N LYS A 264 35.14 -6.79 1.16
CA LYS A 264 36.54 -6.56 0.74
C LYS A 264 36.70 -5.48 -0.32
N LEU A 265 35.61 -4.93 -0.83
CA LEU A 265 35.62 -3.84 -1.80
C LEU A 265 35.67 -2.50 -1.06
N SER A 266 36.47 -1.57 -1.59
CA SER A 266 36.66 -0.23 -1.04
C SER A 266 35.85 0.81 -1.85
N GLY A 267 35.15 1.72 -1.17
CA GLY A 267 34.50 2.86 -1.84
C GLY A 267 35.50 3.72 -2.60
N GLU A 268 35.05 4.46 -3.60
CA GLU A 268 35.80 5.34 -4.50
C GLU A 268 36.73 4.64 -5.49
N THR A 269 37.36 3.50 -5.14
CA THR A 269 38.23 2.76 -6.02
C THR A 269 37.54 1.59 -6.71
N ASP A 270 36.79 0.78 -5.97
CA ASP A 270 36.18 -0.46 -6.46
C ASP A 270 34.72 -0.26 -6.89
N PHE A 271 34.03 0.73 -6.32
CA PHE A 271 32.66 1.08 -6.69
C PHE A 271 32.37 2.58 -6.52
N VAL A 272 31.40 3.07 -7.28
CA VAL A 272 30.94 4.47 -7.29
C VAL A 272 29.51 4.52 -6.77
N ILE A 273 29.23 5.45 -5.85
CA ILE A 273 27.90 5.70 -5.30
C ILE A 273 27.36 6.98 -5.92
N ASP A 274 26.16 6.95 -6.48
CA ASP A 274 25.38 8.15 -6.78
C ASP A 274 24.28 8.31 -5.72
N GLU A 275 24.54 9.18 -4.74
CA GLU A 275 23.59 9.42 -3.65
C GLU A 275 22.27 10.05 -4.13
N LYS A 276 22.27 10.80 -5.26
CA LYS A 276 21.06 11.43 -5.81
C LYS A 276 20.15 10.40 -6.48
N LEU A 277 20.73 9.48 -7.22
CA LEU A 277 20.03 8.41 -7.90
C LEU A 277 19.79 7.20 -6.99
N ARG A 278 20.42 7.17 -5.81
CA ARG A 278 20.47 6.00 -4.90
C ARG A 278 20.91 4.73 -5.62
N THR A 279 21.93 4.86 -6.47
CA THR A 279 22.54 3.74 -7.20
C THR A 279 23.99 3.55 -6.79
N VAL A 280 24.46 2.32 -6.94
CA VAL A 280 25.87 1.97 -6.73
C VAL A 280 26.30 1.01 -7.85
N HIS A 281 27.45 1.26 -8.44
CA HIS A 281 27.99 0.44 -9.54
C HIS A 281 29.44 0.12 -9.29
N LEU A 282 29.86 -1.08 -9.71
CA LEU A 282 31.27 -1.44 -9.72
C LEU A 282 32.03 -0.54 -10.71
N SER A 283 33.22 -0.09 -10.32
CA SER A 283 34.20 0.48 -11.26
C SER A 283 34.87 -0.62 -12.08
N ASP A 284 35.56 -0.26 -13.19
CA ASP A 284 36.35 -1.21 -13.97
C ASP A 284 37.37 -1.97 -13.09
N HIS A 285 37.97 -1.27 -12.12
CA HIS A 285 38.87 -1.88 -11.15
C HIS A 285 38.14 -2.85 -10.22
N GLY A 286 36.92 -2.51 -9.78
CA GLY A 286 36.05 -3.36 -8.96
C GLY A 286 35.63 -4.62 -9.69
N ILE A 287 35.29 -4.53 -10.98
CA ILE A 287 34.93 -5.68 -11.83
C ILE A 287 36.09 -6.66 -11.88
N LEU A 288 37.29 -6.19 -12.27
CA LEU A 288 38.52 -7.03 -12.36
C LEU A 288 38.87 -7.70 -11.02
N LYS A 289 38.61 -6.98 -9.89
CA LYS A 289 38.88 -7.50 -8.56
C LYS A 289 37.88 -8.60 -8.17
N VAL A 290 36.61 -8.42 -8.50
CA VAL A 290 35.54 -9.42 -8.28
C VAL A 290 35.80 -10.67 -9.14
N GLU A 291 36.07 -10.51 -10.42
CA GLU A 291 36.42 -11.60 -11.34
C GLU A 291 37.58 -12.44 -10.82
N LYS A 292 38.64 -11.78 -10.35
CA LYS A 292 39.80 -12.45 -9.75
C LYS A 292 39.44 -13.20 -8.45
N MET A 293 38.54 -12.65 -7.63
CA MET A 293 38.12 -13.30 -6.39
C MET A 293 37.23 -14.52 -6.63
N LEU A 294 36.40 -14.48 -7.68
CA LEU A 294 35.52 -15.57 -8.07
C LEU A 294 36.22 -16.61 -9.00
N GLY A 295 37.40 -16.27 -9.57
CA GLY A 295 38.08 -17.11 -10.55
C GLY A 295 37.38 -17.17 -11.91
N LEU A 296 36.58 -16.14 -12.25
CA LEU A 296 35.83 -16.03 -13.50
C LEU A 296 36.55 -15.10 -14.47
N GLY A 297 36.41 -15.36 -15.80
CA GLY A 297 36.99 -14.51 -16.81
C GLY A 297 36.19 -13.25 -17.15
N ASN A 298 34.88 -13.34 -17.09
CA ASN A 298 33.96 -12.23 -17.31
C ASN A 298 32.67 -12.52 -16.53
N ILE A 299 32.32 -11.66 -15.56
CA ILE A 299 31.16 -11.86 -14.71
C ILE A 299 29.85 -11.67 -15.49
N TYR A 300 29.82 -10.86 -16.54
CA TYR A 300 28.62 -10.55 -17.34
C TYR A 300 28.32 -11.62 -18.42
N GLU A 301 29.26 -12.54 -18.71
CA GLU A 301 29.03 -13.60 -19.70
C GLU A 301 28.57 -14.92 -19.10
N ASN A 302 28.89 -15.20 -17.83
CA ASN A 302 28.79 -16.54 -17.28
C ASN A 302 27.57 -16.82 -16.43
N ASP A 303 27.09 -15.85 -15.67
CA ASP A 303 25.90 -16.05 -14.80
C ASP A 303 25.33 -14.70 -14.37
N PHE A 304 24.18 -14.32 -14.92
CA PHE A 304 23.48 -13.08 -14.59
C PHE A 304 23.09 -13.00 -13.09
N GLN A 305 22.78 -14.13 -12.46
CA GLN A 305 22.45 -14.19 -11.04
C GLN A 305 23.61 -13.77 -10.13
N ILE A 306 24.85 -14.07 -10.51
CA ILE A 306 26.05 -13.65 -9.73
C ILE A 306 26.15 -12.12 -9.72
N VAL A 307 25.96 -11.49 -10.88
CA VAL A 307 25.97 -10.03 -11.00
C VAL A 307 24.89 -9.42 -10.12
N HIS A 308 23.68 -9.93 -10.21
CA HIS A 308 22.53 -9.49 -9.40
C HIS A 308 22.82 -9.58 -7.90
N HIS A 309 23.30 -10.72 -7.39
CA HIS A 309 23.63 -10.88 -5.97
C HIS A 309 24.74 -9.93 -5.49
N ILE A 310 25.76 -9.67 -6.35
CA ILE A 310 26.84 -8.73 -6.03
C ILE A 310 26.31 -7.31 -5.96
N GLU A 311 25.47 -6.90 -6.90
CA GLU A 311 24.84 -5.58 -6.91
C GLU A 311 23.91 -5.39 -5.70
N ALA A 312 23.10 -6.39 -5.37
CA ALA A 312 22.26 -6.37 -4.16
C ALA A 312 23.11 -6.22 -2.88
N ALA A 313 24.21 -6.96 -2.79
CA ALA A 313 25.13 -6.85 -1.65
C ALA A 313 25.84 -5.49 -1.59
N LEU A 314 26.21 -4.91 -2.74
CA LEU A 314 26.76 -3.56 -2.84
C LEU A 314 25.74 -2.49 -2.41
N LYS A 315 24.51 -2.56 -2.91
CA LYS A 315 23.40 -1.69 -2.49
C LYS A 315 23.19 -1.78 -0.99
N ALA A 316 23.10 -2.99 -0.44
CA ALA A 316 22.95 -3.23 0.99
C ALA A 316 24.09 -2.63 1.84
N LYS A 317 25.35 -2.67 1.34
CA LYS A 317 26.51 -2.09 2.01
C LYS A 317 26.52 -0.57 1.95
N ALA A 318 26.26 0.00 0.78
CA ALA A 318 26.52 1.40 0.46
C ALA A 318 25.33 2.32 0.74
N LEU A 319 24.10 1.85 0.58
CA LEU A 319 22.88 2.67 0.59
C LEU A 319 21.93 2.37 1.74
N PHE A 320 22.03 1.19 2.37
CA PHE A 320 21.11 0.80 3.44
C PHE A 320 21.84 0.77 4.78
N HIS A 321 21.46 1.65 5.68
CA HIS A 321 22.08 1.84 7.01
C HIS A 321 21.11 1.41 8.11
N LYS A 322 21.66 0.73 9.09
CA LYS A 322 20.91 0.33 10.28
C LYS A 322 20.41 1.55 11.03
N GLU A 323 19.24 1.46 11.67
CA GLU A 323 18.51 2.50 12.42
C GLU A 323 18.00 3.66 11.53
N LYS A 324 18.22 3.59 10.22
CA LYS A 324 17.71 4.58 9.26
C LYS A 324 16.73 3.96 8.28
N GLU A 325 17.19 3.06 7.41
CA GLU A 325 16.36 2.35 6.45
C GLU A 325 15.77 1.05 7.01
N TYR A 326 16.43 0.45 8.03
CA TYR A 326 15.96 -0.77 8.68
C TYR A 326 16.46 -0.87 10.12
N ILE A 327 15.79 -1.73 10.92
CA ILE A 327 16.26 -2.14 12.24
C ILE A 327 16.41 -3.66 12.28
N VAL A 328 17.24 -4.16 13.20
CA VAL A 328 17.31 -5.59 13.50
C VAL A 328 16.64 -5.83 14.86
N LYS A 329 15.57 -6.62 14.88
CA LYS A 329 14.81 -6.95 16.07
C LYS A 329 14.44 -8.44 16.06
N ASP A 330 14.65 -9.12 17.18
CA ASP A 330 14.33 -10.54 17.34
C ASP A 330 14.98 -11.46 16.28
N GLY A 331 16.17 -11.08 15.76
CA GLY A 331 16.90 -11.81 14.72
C GLY A 331 16.33 -11.61 13.31
N GLN A 332 15.49 -10.61 13.11
CA GLN A 332 14.90 -10.27 11.80
C GLN A 332 15.21 -8.82 11.42
N VAL A 333 15.38 -8.59 10.14
CA VAL A 333 15.45 -7.25 9.54
C VAL A 333 14.03 -6.72 9.36
N ILE A 334 13.74 -5.55 9.89
CA ILE A 334 12.45 -4.87 9.77
C ILE A 334 12.67 -3.52 9.10
N ILE A 335 11.93 -3.26 8.03
CA ILE A 335 12.02 -2.01 7.28
C ILE A 335 11.50 -0.84 8.12
N VAL A 336 12.19 0.28 8.06
CA VAL A 336 11.71 1.57 8.55
C VAL A 336 11.21 2.38 7.36
N ASP A 337 9.97 2.77 7.38
CA ASP A 337 9.40 3.64 6.35
C ASP A 337 10.08 5.02 6.38
N GLU A 338 10.68 5.42 5.29
CA GLU A 338 11.46 6.65 5.17
C GLU A 338 10.62 7.91 5.44
N PHE A 339 9.31 7.87 5.13
CA PHE A 339 8.42 9.03 5.27
C PHE A 339 7.74 9.09 6.63
N THR A 340 7.30 7.95 7.13
CA THR A 340 6.53 7.89 8.38
C THR A 340 7.39 7.54 9.58
N GLY A 341 8.60 7.00 9.37
CA GLY A 341 9.45 6.42 10.41
C GLY A 341 8.84 5.17 11.05
N ARG A 342 7.80 4.57 10.45
CA ARG A 342 7.09 3.40 10.97
C ARG A 342 7.82 2.12 10.63
N LEU A 343 7.73 1.15 11.55
CA LEU A 343 8.21 -0.19 11.30
C LEU A 343 7.22 -0.94 10.41
N LEU A 344 7.66 -1.36 9.24
CA LEU A 344 6.87 -2.12 8.28
C LEU A 344 7.12 -3.61 8.52
N THR A 345 6.49 -4.17 9.55
CA THR A 345 6.56 -5.61 9.84
C THR A 345 5.89 -6.41 8.74
N GLY A 346 6.55 -7.49 8.29
CA GLY A 346 6.06 -8.35 7.22
C GLY A 346 6.32 -7.85 5.80
N ARG A 347 6.87 -6.63 5.62
CA ARG A 347 7.37 -6.16 4.32
C ARG A 347 8.85 -6.46 4.17
N ARG A 348 9.29 -6.66 2.92
CA ARG A 348 10.69 -6.93 2.57
C ARG A 348 11.12 -5.97 1.45
N PHE A 349 12.41 -5.67 1.38
CA PHE A 349 12.99 -5.03 0.20
C PHE A 349 13.00 -6.04 -0.95
N SER A 350 12.72 -5.59 -2.15
CA SER A 350 12.78 -6.36 -3.42
C SER A 350 14.22 -6.58 -3.89
N GLU A 351 14.38 -7.27 -5.00
CA GLU A 351 15.65 -7.42 -5.73
C GLU A 351 16.78 -8.04 -4.90
N GLY A 352 16.49 -8.99 -4.03
CA GLY A 352 17.53 -9.61 -3.20
C GLY A 352 18.15 -8.69 -2.13
N ILE A 353 17.74 -7.41 -2.08
CA ILE A 353 18.29 -6.41 -1.14
C ILE A 353 18.03 -6.82 0.31
N HIS A 354 16.85 -7.35 0.61
CA HIS A 354 16.53 -7.77 1.98
C HIS A 354 17.42 -8.91 2.44
N GLN A 355 17.63 -9.91 1.60
CA GLN A 355 18.53 -11.04 1.85
C GLN A 355 19.99 -10.57 1.97
N ALA A 356 20.39 -9.61 1.13
CA ALA A 356 21.72 -9.00 1.22
C ALA A 356 21.92 -8.23 2.55
N ILE A 357 20.87 -7.56 3.06
CA ILE A 357 20.90 -6.91 4.38
C ILE A 357 20.93 -7.96 5.50
N GLU A 358 20.13 -9.03 5.40
CA GLU A 358 20.16 -10.16 6.34
C GLU A 358 21.55 -10.79 6.39
N ALA A 359 22.21 -10.98 5.24
CA ALA A 359 23.58 -11.46 5.14
C ALA A 359 24.59 -10.50 5.77
N LYS A 360 24.45 -9.19 5.50
CA LYS A 360 25.28 -8.12 6.07
C LYS A 360 25.20 -8.07 7.59
N GLU A 361 24.00 -8.22 8.17
CA GLU A 361 23.77 -8.18 9.62
C GLU A 361 24.03 -9.54 10.29
N GLY A 362 24.34 -10.59 9.53
CA GLY A 362 24.60 -11.93 10.04
C GLY A 362 23.40 -12.61 10.68
N VAL A 363 22.19 -12.18 10.33
CA VAL A 363 20.95 -12.83 10.75
C VAL A 363 20.58 -13.96 9.79
N SER A 364 19.63 -14.82 10.19
CA SER A 364 19.18 -15.92 9.35
C SER A 364 18.53 -15.38 8.08
N ILE A 365 19.08 -15.70 6.92
CA ILE A 365 18.51 -15.34 5.62
C ILE A 365 17.25 -16.16 5.41
N GLN A 366 16.14 -15.49 5.20
CA GLN A 366 14.90 -16.14 4.82
C GLN A 366 14.93 -16.46 3.31
N GLN A 367 14.21 -17.50 2.93
CA GLN A 367 14.12 -17.95 1.53
C GLN A 367 13.73 -16.78 0.62
N GLU A 368 14.26 -16.77 -0.58
CA GLU A 368 13.87 -15.85 -1.63
C GLU A 368 12.38 -15.97 -1.90
N SER A 369 11.73 -14.90 -2.23
CA SER A 369 10.29 -14.90 -2.45
C SER A 369 9.98 -14.69 -3.92
N LYS A 370 9.27 -15.65 -4.52
CA LYS A 370 8.74 -15.55 -5.87
C LYS A 370 7.48 -14.69 -5.89
N THR A 371 7.38 -13.77 -6.85
CA THR A 371 6.20 -12.91 -7.01
C THR A 371 5.02 -13.71 -7.55
N LEU A 372 3.94 -13.79 -6.78
CA LEU A 372 2.69 -14.43 -7.20
C LEU A 372 1.75 -13.46 -7.93
N ALA A 373 1.66 -12.24 -7.45
CA ALA A 373 0.83 -11.20 -8.03
C ALA A 373 1.34 -9.82 -7.61
N THR A 374 1.24 -8.85 -8.51
CA THR A 374 1.66 -7.48 -8.27
C THR A 374 0.69 -6.49 -8.92
N VAL A 375 0.54 -5.31 -8.33
CA VAL A 375 -0.17 -4.17 -8.93
C VAL A 375 0.40 -2.87 -8.36
N SER A 376 0.69 -1.88 -9.21
CA SER A 376 1.03 -0.55 -8.73
C SER A 376 -0.19 0.15 -8.12
N LEU A 377 0.04 1.04 -7.13
CA LEU A 377 -1.04 1.85 -6.57
C LEU A 377 -1.73 2.67 -7.67
N GLN A 378 -0.95 3.21 -8.59
CA GLN A 378 -1.46 4.01 -9.70
C GLN A 378 -2.47 3.23 -10.54
N ASN A 379 -2.11 2.03 -10.98
CA ASN A 379 -2.98 1.20 -11.79
C ASN A 379 -4.18 0.68 -11.01
N TYR A 380 -4.01 0.37 -9.72
CA TYR A 380 -5.12 -0.01 -8.86
C TYR A 380 -6.17 1.11 -8.77
N PHE A 381 -5.78 2.35 -8.43
CA PHE A 381 -6.73 3.44 -8.28
C PHE A 381 -7.34 3.93 -9.61
N ARG A 382 -6.67 3.72 -10.73
CA ARG A 382 -7.21 3.98 -12.07
C ARG A 382 -8.34 3.03 -12.49
N MET A 383 -8.52 1.90 -11.80
CA MET A 383 -9.64 0.99 -12.06
C MET A 383 -10.99 1.54 -11.60
N TYR A 384 -11.02 2.54 -10.70
CA TYR A 384 -12.27 3.14 -10.27
C TYR A 384 -12.88 3.97 -11.39
N GLU A 385 -14.18 3.75 -11.67
CA GLU A 385 -14.95 4.55 -12.63
C GLU A 385 -14.94 6.03 -12.26
N LYS A 386 -14.93 6.32 -10.95
CA LYS A 386 -14.83 7.66 -10.41
C LYS A 386 -13.91 7.64 -9.19
N LEU A 387 -12.81 8.35 -9.28
CA LEU A 387 -11.84 8.56 -8.22
C LEU A 387 -11.91 10.01 -7.74
N ALA A 388 -11.81 10.22 -6.43
CA ALA A 388 -11.72 11.53 -5.81
C ALA A 388 -10.72 11.49 -4.65
N GLY A 389 -10.26 12.66 -4.21
CA GLY A 389 -9.34 12.74 -3.10
C GLY A 389 -9.52 13.97 -2.25
N MET A 390 -9.05 13.93 -1.02
CA MET A 390 -9.03 15.08 -0.12
C MET A 390 -7.72 15.14 0.66
N THR A 391 -7.18 16.34 0.81
CA THR A 391 -5.97 16.60 1.61
C THR A 391 -5.89 18.08 1.99
N GLY A 392 -4.97 18.44 2.89
CA GLY A 392 -4.66 19.83 3.21
C GLY A 392 -3.65 20.50 2.26
N THR A 393 -3.05 19.72 1.34
CA THR A 393 -1.84 20.13 0.58
C THR A 393 -1.76 19.43 -0.78
N ALA A 394 -2.64 19.76 -1.73
CA ALA A 394 -2.64 19.12 -3.06
C ALA A 394 -2.08 20.02 -4.16
N VAL A 395 -2.19 21.33 -4.03
CA VAL A 395 -1.91 22.29 -5.12
C VAL A 395 -0.46 22.23 -5.62
N THR A 396 0.49 21.88 -4.76
CA THR A 396 1.90 21.72 -5.15
C THR A 396 2.11 20.57 -6.12
N GLU A 397 1.28 19.54 -6.05
CA GLU A 397 1.34 18.31 -6.85
C GLU A 397 0.20 18.23 -7.90
N ALA A 398 -0.50 19.35 -8.18
CA ALA A 398 -1.66 19.37 -9.06
C ALA A 398 -1.34 18.85 -10.49
N GLU A 399 -0.13 19.09 -10.97
CA GLU A 399 0.32 18.59 -12.27
C GLU A 399 0.46 17.06 -12.28
N GLU A 400 0.96 16.48 -11.20
CA GLU A 400 1.11 15.05 -11.05
C GLU A 400 -0.26 14.36 -10.91
N PHE A 401 -1.17 14.88 -10.10
CA PHE A 401 -2.54 14.38 -10.00
C PHE A 401 -3.23 14.38 -11.35
N LYS A 402 -3.04 15.43 -12.15
CA LYS A 402 -3.64 15.52 -13.50
C LYS A 402 -3.01 14.52 -14.47
N LYS A 403 -1.67 14.41 -14.50
CA LYS A 403 -0.99 13.58 -15.50
C LYS A 403 -1.11 12.08 -15.23
N ILE A 404 -1.05 11.67 -13.95
CA ILE A 404 -1.04 10.25 -13.56
C ILE A 404 -2.46 9.72 -13.36
N TYR A 405 -3.33 10.47 -12.69
CA TYR A 405 -4.65 9.99 -12.27
C TYR A 405 -5.82 10.70 -12.96
N ASP A 406 -5.55 11.68 -13.82
CA ASP A 406 -6.55 12.59 -14.46
C ASP A 406 -7.43 13.33 -13.45
N LEU A 407 -6.88 13.64 -12.26
CA LEU A 407 -7.58 14.35 -11.20
C LEU A 407 -7.26 15.85 -11.22
N ASP A 408 -8.29 16.68 -11.25
CA ASP A 408 -8.16 18.12 -11.08
C ASP A 408 -8.18 18.48 -9.58
N VAL A 409 -7.32 19.42 -9.17
CA VAL A 409 -7.27 19.93 -7.80
C VAL A 409 -8.13 21.17 -7.66
N LEU A 410 -9.04 21.16 -6.68
CA LEU A 410 -9.86 22.33 -6.33
C LEU A 410 -9.50 22.80 -4.91
N ILE A 411 -9.08 24.07 -4.79
CA ILE A 411 -8.75 24.70 -3.51
C ILE A 411 -10.04 25.20 -2.87
N ILE A 412 -10.38 24.65 -1.70
CA ILE A 412 -11.58 25.03 -0.96
C ILE A 412 -11.24 26.19 0.00
N PRO A 413 -12.01 27.28 0.01
CA PRO A 413 -11.79 28.36 0.96
C PRO A 413 -12.03 27.90 2.39
N THR A 414 -11.30 28.46 3.35
CA THR A 414 -11.49 28.15 4.77
C THR A 414 -12.78 28.77 5.30
N HIS A 415 -13.41 28.11 6.32
CA HIS A 415 -14.61 28.64 6.95
C HIS A 415 -14.37 29.98 7.65
N ARG A 416 -13.23 30.09 8.36
CA ARG A 416 -12.76 31.33 9.00
C ARG A 416 -11.41 31.74 8.42
N THR A 417 -11.13 33.05 8.41
CA THR A 417 -9.85 33.56 7.92
C THR A 417 -8.70 33.06 8.81
N MET A 418 -7.65 32.56 8.20
CA MET A 418 -6.45 32.11 8.88
C MET A 418 -5.67 33.31 9.44
N VAL A 419 -5.38 33.28 10.74
CA VAL A 419 -4.62 34.35 11.45
C VAL A 419 -3.23 33.87 11.94
N ARG A 420 -2.86 32.62 11.63
CA ARG A 420 -1.54 32.06 11.93
C ARG A 420 -0.43 32.90 11.32
N LYS A 421 0.67 33.04 12.07
CA LYS A 421 1.89 33.74 11.62
C LYS A 421 2.95 32.71 11.24
N ASP A 422 3.35 32.71 9.97
CA ASP A 422 4.45 31.88 9.45
C ASP A 422 5.71 32.77 9.39
N LEU A 423 6.67 32.50 10.29
CA LEU A 423 7.93 33.24 10.35
C LEU A 423 8.89 32.78 9.24
N PRO A 424 9.84 33.65 8.81
CA PRO A 424 10.91 33.24 7.91
C PRO A 424 11.76 32.13 8.50
N ASP A 425 12.42 31.34 7.62
CA ASP A 425 13.34 30.31 8.05
C ASP A 425 14.57 30.92 8.74
N SER A 426 15.00 30.31 9.84
CA SER A 426 16.24 30.66 10.54
C SER A 426 17.34 29.70 10.07
N VAL A 427 18.27 30.17 9.24
CA VAL A 427 19.31 29.35 8.62
C VAL A 427 20.66 29.53 9.33
N TYR A 428 21.21 28.43 9.80
CA TYR A 428 22.47 28.36 10.54
C TYR A 428 23.58 27.70 9.70
N LYS A 429 24.85 27.99 10.02
CA LYS A 429 25.98 27.34 9.35
C LYS A 429 26.11 25.86 9.72
N THR A 430 25.88 25.55 11.01
CA THR A 430 26.11 24.23 11.56
C THR A 430 24.85 23.65 12.22
N THR A 431 24.70 22.35 12.17
CA THR A 431 23.62 21.61 12.85
C THR A 431 23.63 21.86 14.37
N ARG A 432 24.83 22.04 14.99
CA ARG A 432 24.94 22.29 16.42
C ARG A 432 24.32 23.64 16.82
N ALA A 433 24.58 24.71 16.08
CA ALA A 433 24.01 26.05 16.33
C ALA A 433 22.49 26.02 16.13
N LYS A 434 22.02 25.35 15.11
CA LYS A 434 20.59 25.10 14.83
C LYS A 434 19.86 24.45 16.02
N TYR A 435 20.36 23.33 16.53
CA TYR A 435 19.72 22.65 17.66
C TYR A 435 19.76 23.44 18.96
N ALA A 436 20.83 24.21 19.20
CA ALA A 436 20.90 25.09 20.34
C ALA A 436 19.79 26.16 20.30
N ALA A 437 19.58 26.78 19.14
CA ALA A 437 18.56 27.79 18.92
C ALA A 437 17.13 27.21 19.03
N ILE A 438 16.89 26.02 18.48
CA ILE A 438 15.61 25.30 18.64
C ILE A 438 15.29 25.07 20.12
N ALA A 439 16.26 24.57 20.89
CA ALA A 439 16.05 24.30 22.31
C ALA A 439 15.87 25.60 23.15
N GLU A 440 16.32 26.73 22.66
CA GLU A 440 16.09 28.04 23.28
C GLU A 440 14.67 28.54 22.99
N ASP A 441 14.22 28.52 21.73
CA ASP A 441 12.87 28.94 21.33
C ASP A 441 11.79 28.08 22.02
N ILE A 442 12.01 26.73 22.11
CA ILE A 442 11.14 25.86 22.89
C ILE A 442 11.09 26.28 24.36
N GLY A 443 12.24 26.61 24.95
CA GLY A 443 12.33 27.05 26.33
C GLY A 443 11.60 28.36 26.59
N GLU A 444 11.68 29.32 25.68
CA GLU A 444 10.92 30.58 25.77
C GLU A 444 9.42 30.38 25.65
N SER A 445 8.98 29.56 24.69
CA SER A 445 7.57 29.23 24.48
C SER A 445 7.00 28.49 25.69
N TYR A 446 7.74 27.51 26.25
CA TYR A 446 7.38 26.82 27.46
C TYR A 446 7.19 27.75 28.67
N LYS A 447 8.12 28.66 28.87
CA LYS A 447 8.02 29.68 29.96
C LYS A 447 6.80 30.59 29.83
N LYS A 448 6.36 30.88 28.62
CA LYS A 448 5.14 31.64 28.31
C LYS A 448 3.87 30.81 28.53
N GLY A 449 4.02 29.47 28.69
CA GLY A 449 2.88 28.54 28.73
C GLY A 449 2.29 28.23 27.35
N GLN A 450 2.98 28.59 26.28
CA GLN A 450 2.57 28.29 24.89
C GLN A 450 2.85 26.83 24.55
N PRO A 451 1.89 26.06 24.03
CA PRO A 451 2.14 24.68 23.58
C PRO A 451 3.05 24.68 22.35
N VAL A 452 3.97 23.71 22.29
CA VAL A 452 4.96 23.57 21.21
C VAL A 452 4.88 22.19 20.60
N LEU A 453 4.80 22.13 19.28
CA LEU A 453 4.97 20.91 18.49
C LEU A 453 6.26 21.01 17.67
N VAL A 454 7.20 20.12 17.91
CA VAL A 454 8.47 20.05 17.18
C VAL A 454 8.39 18.92 16.17
N GLY A 455 8.54 19.22 14.88
CA GLY A 455 8.60 18.26 13.79
C GLY A 455 10.05 17.97 13.39
N THR A 456 10.42 16.69 13.36
CA THR A 456 11.73 16.22 12.89
C THR A 456 11.59 15.26 11.72
N THR A 457 12.66 15.04 10.97
CA THR A 457 12.66 14.15 9.78
C THR A 457 13.03 12.70 10.12
N SER A 458 13.65 12.43 11.28
CA SER A 458 14.03 11.07 11.68
C SER A 458 13.91 10.85 13.19
N ILE A 459 13.91 9.56 13.56
CA ILE A 459 13.87 9.13 14.97
C ILE A 459 15.13 9.62 15.72
N ASP A 460 16.31 9.54 15.08
CA ASP A 460 17.57 10.00 15.68
C ASP A 460 17.54 11.49 16.03
N LYS A 461 16.97 12.29 15.13
CA LYS A 461 16.81 13.74 15.37
C LYS A 461 15.81 14.02 16.51
N ASN A 462 14.77 13.18 16.67
CA ASN A 462 13.90 13.23 17.85
C ASN A 462 14.67 12.99 19.14
N GLU A 463 15.55 12.00 19.17
CA GLU A 463 16.35 11.64 20.35
C GLU A 463 17.33 12.74 20.71
N ILE A 464 17.99 13.36 19.72
CA ILE A 464 18.88 14.52 19.92
C ILE A 464 18.12 15.68 20.59
N ILE A 465 16.98 16.06 20.05
CA ILE A 465 16.14 17.15 20.61
C ILE A 465 15.65 16.78 22.00
N SER A 466 15.17 15.57 22.20
CA SER A 466 14.70 15.08 23.50
C SER A 466 15.81 15.16 24.55
N GLU A 467 17.03 14.77 24.23
CA GLU A 467 18.16 14.86 25.12
C GLU A 467 18.51 16.31 25.50
N LEU A 468 18.46 17.23 24.50
CA LEU A 468 18.68 18.66 24.74
C LEU A 468 17.63 19.27 25.66
N LEU A 469 16.36 18.90 25.47
CA LEU A 469 15.26 19.35 26.32
C LEU A 469 15.36 18.81 27.74
N ARG A 470 15.77 17.53 27.93
CA ARG A 470 16.05 16.96 29.26
C ARG A 470 17.16 17.73 29.98
N ARG A 471 18.25 18.04 29.28
CA ARG A 471 19.35 18.86 29.87
C ARG A 471 18.89 20.24 30.30
N LYS A 472 17.95 20.85 29.61
CA LYS A 472 17.33 22.13 29.98
C LYS A 472 16.21 21.99 31.03
N GLY A 473 15.85 20.79 31.46
CA GLY A 473 14.78 20.53 32.42
C GLY A 473 13.37 20.82 31.89
N ILE A 474 13.14 20.71 30.57
CA ILE A 474 11.85 20.95 29.91
C ILE A 474 11.12 19.62 29.78
N PRO A 475 9.96 19.40 30.48
CA PRO A 475 9.15 18.22 30.30
C PRO A 475 8.58 18.17 28.89
N HIS A 476 8.64 16.99 28.25
CA HIS A 476 8.17 16.82 26.90
C HIS A 476 7.72 15.37 26.61
N ASN A 477 6.85 15.20 25.64
CA ASN A 477 6.43 13.92 25.10
C ASN A 477 7.15 13.66 23.77
N VAL A 478 7.52 12.41 23.50
CA VAL A 478 8.15 12.00 22.24
C VAL A 478 7.23 11.04 21.51
N LEU A 479 6.94 11.35 20.25
CA LEU A 479 6.20 10.52 19.32
C LEU A 479 7.15 9.99 18.27
N ASN A 480 7.31 8.69 18.24
CA ASN A 480 8.06 7.98 17.22
C ASN A 480 7.40 6.62 16.94
N ALA A 481 7.85 5.93 15.89
CA ALA A 481 7.31 4.62 15.49
C ALA A 481 7.31 3.54 16.58
N LYS A 482 7.97 3.78 17.72
CA LYS A 482 8.03 2.84 18.85
C LYS A 482 6.78 2.89 19.76
N ASN A 483 5.91 3.92 19.62
CA ASN A 483 4.79 4.20 20.55
C ASN A 483 3.40 4.28 19.89
N HIS A 484 3.13 3.51 18.84
CA HIS A 484 1.92 3.57 18.00
C HIS A 484 0.59 3.60 18.75
N LEU A 485 0.41 2.76 19.76
CA LEU A 485 -0.86 2.63 20.47
C LEU A 485 -1.24 3.86 21.31
N GLN A 486 -0.26 4.70 21.63
CA GLN A 486 -0.47 5.92 22.44
C GLN A 486 -0.42 7.21 21.60
N GLU A 487 -0.09 7.10 20.32
CA GLU A 487 0.14 8.25 19.44
C GLU A 487 -1.05 9.21 19.40
N ALA A 488 -2.26 8.69 19.19
CA ALA A 488 -3.46 9.51 19.11
C ALA A 488 -3.77 10.24 20.42
N LEU A 489 -3.55 9.58 21.57
CA LEU A 489 -3.75 10.17 22.89
C LEU A 489 -2.73 11.29 23.18
N ILE A 490 -1.45 11.06 22.85
CA ILE A 490 -0.40 12.07 23.09
C ILE A 490 -0.63 13.30 22.21
N ILE A 491 -1.02 13.10 20.94
CA ILE A 491 -1.32 14.21 20.01
C ILE A 491 -2.55 15.02 20.47
N SER A 492 -3.59 14.38 20.95
CA SER A 492 -4.78 15.08 21.46
C SER A 492 -4.45 15.99 22.65
N GLU A 493 -3.41 15.65 23.41
CA GLU A 493 -2.94 16.41 24.56
C GLU A 493 -1.87 17.48 24.21
N ALA A 494 -1.35 17.46 22.98
CA ALA A 494 -0.29 18.38 22.52
C ALA A 494 -0.74 19.87 22.51
N GLY A 495 -2.06 20.13 22.51
CA GLY A 495 -2.62 21.48 22.58
C GLY A 495 -2.79 22.03 24.01
N LYS A 496 -2.41 21.31 25.07
CA LYS A 496 -2.50 21.79 26.45
C LYS A 496 -1.50 22.92 26.73
N LYS A 497 -1.83 23.81 27.66
CA LYS A 497 -0.96 24.89 28.08
C LYS A 497 0.42 24.38 28.50
N GLY A 498 1.46 24.88 27.87
CA GLY A 498 2.86 24.50 28.15
C GLY A 498 3.23 23.07 27.76
N ALA A 499 2.41 22.36 27.00
CA ALA A 499 2.77 21.05 26.47
C ALA A 499 3.89 21.19 25.43
N VAL A 500 4.92 20.33 25.52
CA VAL A 500 5.97 20.22 24.51
C VAL A 500 5.93 18.81 23.94
N THR A 501 5.73 18.71 22.65
CA THR A 501 5.65 17.42 21.94
C THR A 501 6.66 17.39 20.80
N VAL A 502 7.56 16.41 20.82
CA VAL A 502 8.53 16.16 19.74
C VAL A 502 8.03 14.97 18.94
N ALA A 503 7.84 15.16 17.65
CA ALA A 503 7.25 14.15 16.76
C ALA A 503 8.11 13.99 15.51
N THR A 504 8.26 12.74 15.04
CA THR A 504 8.75 12.49 13.69
C THR A 504 7.73 12.99 12.68
N ASN A 505 8.21 13.23 11.48
CA ASN A 505 7.38 13.59 10.37
C ASN A 505 6.19 12.62 10.28
N MET A 506 4.98 13.17 10.12
CA MET A 506 3.71 12.44 10.00
C MET A 506 3.19 11.70 11.26
N ALA A 507 3.91 11.63 12.37
CA ALA A 507 3.33 11.10 13.60
C ALA A 507 2.05 11.87 13.98
N GLY A 508 0.95 11.14 14.21
CA GLY A 508 -0.37 11.72 14.46
C GLY A 508 -1.04 12.37 13.24
N ARG A 509 -0.68 12.00 11.99
CA ARG A 509 -1.41 12.41 10.78
C ARG A 509 -2.87 11.92 10.87
N GLY A 510 -3.83 12.76 10.42
CA GLY A 510 -5.25 12.46 10.55
C GLY A 510 -5.85 12.62 11.96
N VAL A 511 -5.02 12.95 12.95
CA VAL A 511 -5.48 13.27 14.32
C VAL A 511 -5.44 14.78 14.55
N ASP A 512 -6.51 15.31 15.11
CA ASP A 512 -6.65 16.74 15.37
C ASP A 512 -5.96 17.15 16.69
N ILE A 513 -5.33 18.33 16.71
CA ILE A 513 -4.76 18.95 17.92
C ILE A 513 -5.75 20.02 18.38
N ILE A 514 -6.37 19.77 19.53
CA ILE A 514 -7.35 20.68 20.11
C ILE A 514 -6.64 21.55 21.12
N LEU A 515 -6.73 22.88 20.99
CA LEU A 515 -6.14 23.81 21.95
C LEU A 515 -6.86 23.70 23.29
N GLY A 516 -6.11 23.59 24.38
CA GLY A 516 -6.63 23.27 25.70
C GLY A 516 -6.65 21.78 26.04
N GLY A 517 -6.33 20.90 25.07
CA GLY A 517 -6.32 19.44 25.22
C GLY A 517 -7.63 18.77 24.79
N SER A 518 -7.74 17.46 25.01
CA SER A 518 -8.90 16.68 24.62
C SER A 518 -10.17 17.16 25.36
N ARG A 519 -11.24 17.40 24.59
CA ARG A 519 -12.55 17.77 25.09
C ARG A 519 -13.40 16.53 25.31
N LYS A 520 -14.02 16.39 26.49
CA LYS A 520 -14.96 15.31 26.74
C LYS A 520 -16.31 15.63 26.11
N GLU A 521 -16.83 14.67 25.36
CA GLU A 521 -18.17 14.80 24.77
C GLU A 521 -19.29 14.48 25.78
N THR A 522 -20.52 14.93 25.50
CA THR A 522 -21.66 14.79 26.45
C THR A 522 -22.02 13.35 26.81
N TRP A 523 -21.72 12.40 25.92
CA TRP A 523 -21.95 10.96 26.13
C TRP A 523 -20.82 10.25 26.89
N GLU A 524 -19.65 10.86 27.03
CA GLU A 524 -18.53 10.31 27.81
C GLU A 524 -18.71 10.55 29.32
N GLU A 525 -19.54 11.51 29.70
CA GLU A 525 -19.86 11.80 31.08
C GLU A 525 -21.42 11.85 31.28
N PRO A 526 -22.02 10.78 31.80
CA PRO A 526 -23.46 10.69 31.99
C PRO A 526 -24.04 11.74 32.96
N ASP A 527 -23.18 12.23 33.87
CA ASP A 527 -23.60 13.29 34.84
C ASP A 527 -23.44 14.67 34.19
N LYS A 528 -24.60 15.24 33.81
CA LYS A 528 -24.67 16.58 33.18
C LYS A 528 -24.01 17.69 34.00
N LYS A 529 -23.94 17.57 35.33
CA LYS A 529 -23.29 18.60 36.18
C LYS A 529 -21.78 18.46 36.11
N LYS A 530 -21.26 17.23 36.14
CA LYS A 530 -19.83 16.95 35.97
C LYS A 530 -19.35 17.33 34.56
N TRP A 531 -20.15 17.00 33.53
CA TRP A 531 -19.87 17.39 32.18
C TRP A 531 -19.75 18.92 32.00
N LYS A 532 -20.74 19.69 32.50
CA LYS A 532 -20.70 21.16 32.46
C LYS A 532 -19.47 21.74 33.15
N LYS A 533 -19.12 21.21 34.32
CA LYS A 533 -17.94 21.66 35.05
C LYS A 533 -16.65 21.34 34.25
N GLY A 534 -16.56 20.17 33.66
CA GLY A 534 -15.44 19.77 32.80
C GLY A 534 -15.33 20.65 31.54
N GLU A 535 -16.46 21.03 30.95
CA GLU A 535 -16.55 21.92 29.79
C GLU A 535 -16.08 23.35 30.14
N GLU A 536 -16.48 23.87 31.30
CA GLU A 536 -16.06 25.19 31.80
C GLU A 536 -14.53 25.23 32.08
N GLU A 537 -13.99 24.13 32.65
CA GLU A 537 -12.55 23.99 32.91
C GLU A 537 -11.77 23.89 31.59
N TRP A 538 -12.27 23.11 30.62
CA TRP A 538 -11.67 23.01 29.30
C TRP A 538 -11.72 24.34 28.56
N GLN A 539 -12.85 25.05 28.56
CA GLN A 539 -12.98 26.36 27.92
C GLN A 539 -11.98 27.36 28.47
N LYS A 540 -11.77 27.37 29.80
CA LYS A 540 -10.77 28.23 30.44
C LYS A 540 -9.36 27.91 29.96
N GLN A 541 -9.00 26.63 29.88
CA GLN A 541 -7.68 26.20 29.37
C GLN A 541 -7.50 26.57 27.89
N HIS A 542 -8.54 26.41 27.10
CA HIS A 542 -8.58 26.79 25.71
C HIS A 542 -8.32 28.29 25.53
N ASP A 543 -9.07 29.14 26.26
CA ASP A 543 -8.92 30.59 26.23
C ASP A 543 -7.52 31.05 26.69
N GLU A 544 -6.96 30.40 27.71
CA GLU A 544 -5.58 30.67 28.16
C GLU A 544 -4.56 30.37 27.05
N VAL A 545 -4.70 29.27 26.30
CA VAL A 545 -3.80 28.92 25.19
C VAL A 545 -3.99 29.88 24.01
N LEU A 546 -5.21 30.31 23.72
CA LEU A 546 -5.45 31.33 22.70
C LEU A 546 -4.76 32.68 23.06
N ALA A 547 -4.84 33.08 24.33
CA ALA A 547 -4.24 34.32 24.80
C ALA A 547 -2.70 34.35 24.70
N VAL A 548 -2.02 33.20 24.82
CA VAL A 548 -0.56 33.10 24.65
C VAL A 548 -0.13 32.92 23.20
N GLY A 549 -1.07 32.92 22.22
CA GLY A 549 -0.78 32.88 20.79
C GLY A 549 -1.01 31.52 20.12
N GLY A 550 -1.70 30.59 20.78
CA GLY A 550 -2.03 29.26 20.23
C GLY A 550 -0.82 28.34 20.11
N LEU A 551 -0.91 27.33 19.26
CA LEU A 551 0.14 26.31 19.06
C LEU A 551 1.33 26.90 18.29
N HIS A 552 2.55 26.75 18.83
CA HIS A 552 3.80 27.02 18.15
C HIS A 552 4.33 25.73 17.49
N VAL A 553 4.51 25.75 16.19
CA VAL A 553 5.06 24.63 15.40
C VAL A 553 6.49 24.98 14.98
N ILE A 554 7.42 24.13 15.35
CA ILE A 554 8.83 24.23 15.03
C ILE A 554 9.22 23.07 14.11
N GLY A 555 9.68 23.39 12.88
CA GLY A 555 10.32 22.42 12.00
C GLY A 555 11.83 22.45 12.23
N THR A 556 12.44 21.29 12.45
CA THR A 556 13.89 21.20 12.74
C THR A 556 14.74 21.22 11.47
N GLU A 557 14.11 21.07 10.32
CA GLU A 557 14.68 21.20 8.98
C GLU A 557 13.55 21.27 7.93
N ARG A 558 13.92 21.60 6.69
CA ARG A 558 12.98 21.51 5.56
C ARG A 558 12.95 20.09 5.02
N HIS A 559 11.76 19.61 4.68
CA HIS A 559 11.56 18.31 4.07
C HIS A 559 11.85 18.37 2.57
N GLU A 560 12.00 17.23 1.94
CA GLU A 560 12.19 17.11 0.49
C GLU A 560 11.03 17.70 -0.32
N SER A 561 9.81 17.70 0.23
CA SER A 561 8.63 18.27 -0.38
C SER A 561 8.04 19.42 0.43
N ARG A 562 7.71 20.53 -0.26
CA ARG A 562 7.01 21.71 0.33
C ARG A 562 5.67 21.33 0.94
N ARG A 563 5.04 20.29 0.40
CA ARG A 563 3.78 19.74 0.87
C ARG A 563 3.88 19.27 2.31
N ILE A 564 4.93 18.54 2.65
CA ILE A 564 5.17 18.03 4.01
C ILE A 564 5.38 19.17 5.00
N ASP A 565 6.14 20.20 4.62
CA ASP A 565 6.32 21.43 5.42
C ASP A 565 4.96 22.12 5.67
N ASN A 566 4.12 22.21 4.64
CA ASN A 566 2.79 22.80 4.75
C ASN A 566 1.85 21.97 5.63
N GLN A 567 1.96 20.64 5.63
CA GLN A 567 1.22 19.77 6.55
C GLN A 567 1.64 19.99 8.00
N LEU A 568 2.95 20.15 8.25
CA LEU A 568 3.46 20.45 9.57
C LEU A 568 2.97 21.83 10.04
N ARG A 569 3.08 22.87 9.21
CA ARG A 569 2.51 24.21 9.49
C ARG A 569 1.00 24.14 9.75
N GLY A 570 0.27 23.30 9.00
CA GLY A 570 -1.17 23.11 9.12
C GLY A 570 -1.63 22.48 10.45
N ARG A 571 -0.70 22.03 11.29
CA ARG A 571 -1.03 21.60 12.66
C ARG A 571 -1.46 22.76 13.55
N SER A 572 -1.05 24.00 13.22
CA SER A 572 -1.35 25.24 13.93
C SER A 572 -2.27 26.16 13.11
N GLY A 573 -3.00 27.03 13.77
CA GLY A 573 -3.86 28.06 13.15
C GLY A 573 -5.11 27.49 12.48
N ARG A 574 -5.79 26.54 13.12
CA ARG A 574 -6.99 25.87 12.63
C ARG A 574 -8.26 26.67 12.97
N GLN A 575 -9.25 26.64 12.10
CA GLN A 575 -10.57 27.26 12.34
C GLN A 575 -10.49 28.73 12.76
N GLY A 576 -9.45 29.48 12.32
CA GLY A 576 -9.23 30.86 12.67
C GLY A 576 -8.54 31.09 14.03
N ASP A 577 -8.04 30.05 14.67
CA ASP A 577 -7.22 30.16 15.89
C ASP A 577 -5.87 30.82 15.61
N PRO A 578 -5.29 31.54 16.59
CA PRO A 578 -3.91 32.02 16.46
C PRO A 578 -2.93 30.85 16.43
N GLY A 579 -1.76 31.11 15.89
CA GLY A 579 -0.67 30.13 15.83
C GLY A 579 0.60 30.73 15.31
N LEU A 580 1.70 30.04 15.55
CA LEU A 580 3.03 30.44 15.12
C LEU A 580 3.73 29.26 14.48
N THR A 581 4.46 29.50 13.37
CA THR A 581 5.31 28.46 12.78
C THR A 581 6.68 29.01 12.40
N ARG A 582 7.73 28.24 12.62
CA ARG A 582 9.11 28.55 12.23
C ARG A 582 9.85 27.28 11.82
N PHE A 583 10.68 27.38 10.77
CA PHE A 583 11.62 26.33 10.40
C PHE A 583 13.05 26.76 10.69
N TYR A 584 13.82 25.82 11.22
CA TYR A 584 15.25 25.94 11.49
C TYR A 584 16.01 25.08 10.51
N VAL A 585 16.95 25.63 9.78
CA VAL A 585 17.70 24.95 8.71
C VAL A 585 19.19 25.10 8.97
N SER A 586 19.99 24.12 8.63
CA SER A 586 21.44 24.23 8.59
C SER A 586 21.99 23.92 7.19
N LEU A 587 23.21 24.37 6.90
CA LEU A 587 23.88 24.03 5.64
C LEU A 587 24.25 22.55 5.55
N ASP A 588 24.31 21.88 6.70
CA ASP A 588 24.61 20.45 6.81
C ASP A 588 23.37 19.57 6.54
N ASP A 589 22.16 20.16 6.53
CA ASP A 589 20.92 19.40 6.28
C ASP A 589 20.92 18.82 4.85
N ASP A 590 20.38 17.62 4.66
CA ASP A 590 20.46 16.87 3.40
C ASP A 590 19.96 17.66 2.19
N ILE A 591 18.84 18.36 2.32
CA ILE A 591 18.30 19.17 1.22
C ILE A 591 19.25 20.31 0.81
N MET A 592 19.95 20.90 1.78
CA MET A 592 20.90 21.95 1.53
C MET A 592 22.19 21.40 0.90
N ARG A 593 22.70 20.28 1.43
CA ARG A 593 23.91 19.61 0.94
C ARG A 593 23.78 19.14 -0.51
N LEU A 594 22.63 18.50 -0.84
CA LEU A 594 22.44 17.84 -2.14
C LEU A 594 21.91 18.77 -3.24
N PHE A 595 21.08 19.76 -2.90
CA PHE A 595 20.29 20.49 -3.92
C PHE A 595 20.39 22.02 -3.87
N GLY A 596 20.95 22.65 -2.84
CA GLY A 596 20.89 24.12 -2.75
C GLY A 596 21.94 24.83 -1.91
N GLY A 597 22.78 24.08 -1.21
CA GLY A 597 23.66 24.67 -0.18
C GLY A 597 24.72 25.64 -0.69
N GLU A 598 25.24 25.50 -1.91
CA GLU A 598 26.33 26.36 -2.42
C GLU A 598 25.96 27.82 -2.54
N GLN A 599 24.75 28.15 -2.97
CA GLN A 599 24.30 29.52 -3.13
C GLN A 599 24.14 30.19 -1.77
N VAL A 600 23.55 29.49 -0.80
CA VAL A 600 23.35 30.00 0.56
C VAL A 600 24.68 30.08 1.32
N ALA A 601 25.56 29.09 1.16
CA ALA A 601 26.90 29.10 1.72
C ALA A 601 27.73 30.29 1.21
N LYS A 602 27.68 30.61 -0.08
CA LYS A 602 28.31 31.79 -0.66
C LYS A 602 27.77 33.10 -0.03
N LEU A 603 26.45 33.19 0.17
CA LEU A 603 25.84 34.35 0.83
C LEU A 603 26.33 34.49 2.28
N MET A 604 26.34 33.42 3.06
CA MET A 604 26.83 33.42 4.45
C MET A 604 28.32 33.82 4.54
N THR A 605 29.11 33.39 3.57
CA THR A 605 30.54 33.75 3.49
C THR A 605 30.71 35.20 3.15
N ILE A 606 29.94 35.74 2.23
CA ILE A 606 29.95 37.17 1.86
C ILE A 606 29.57 38.04 3.04
N PHE A 607 28.54 37.67 3.82
CA PHE A 607 28.08 38.42 5.00
C PHE A 607 28.96 38.20 6.23
N LYS A 608 29.95 37.30 6.20
CA LYS A 608 30.87 36.97 7.35
C LYS A 608 30.11 36.70 8.65
N LEU A 609 28.97 36.02 8.57
CA LEU A 609 28.14 35.74 9.75
C LEU A 609 28.84 34.77 10.71
N PRO A 610 28.81 35.02 12.06
CA PRO A 610 29.20 34.06 13.07
C PRO A 610 28.36 32.75 12.97
N GLU A 611 28.82 31.63 13.55
CA GLU A 611 28.11 30.33 13.47
C GLU A 611 26.78 30.31 14.20
N ASP A 612 26.67 31.09 15.29
CA ASP A 612 25.52 31.19 16.19
C ASP A 612 24.46 32.22 15.74
N VAL A 613 24.76 33.02 14.72
CA VAL A 613 23.82 34.04 14.21
C VAL A 613 23.07 33.48 13.00
N PRO A 614 21.72 33.42 13.04
CA PRO A 614 20.92 32.94 11.91
C PRO A 614 20.89 33.96 10.77
N LEU A 615 20.81 33.45 9.55
CA LEU A 615 20.44 34.23 8.37
C LEU A 615 18.93 34.15 8.18
N GLU A 616 18.21 35.20 8.52
CA GLU A 616 16.77 35.33 8.38
C GLU A 616 16.46 36.31 7.26
N HIS A 617 16.34 35.82 6.03
CA HIS A 617 16.02 36.64 4.88
C HIS A 617 15.12 35.89 3.88
N SER A 618 14.12 36.59 3.35
CA SER A 618 13.14 35.99 2.41
C SER A 618 13.76 35.42 1.12
N MET A 619 14.93 35.95 0.70
CA MET A 619 15.66 35.38 -0.45
C MET A 619 16.21 33.99 -0.16
N VAL A 620 16.62 33.72 1.07
CA VAL A 620 17.14 32.40 1.48
C VAL A 620 16.01 31.39 1.51
N SER A 621 14.88 31.73 2.12
CA SER A 621 13.69 30.88 2.09
C SER A 621 13.25 30.54 0.65
N ARG A 622 13.30 31.53 -0.27
CA ARG A 622 13.01 31.27 -1.69
C ARG A 622 14.03 30.34 -2.35
N ALA A 623 15.31 30.44 -2.00
CA ALA A 623 16.34 29.56 -2.55
C ALA A 623 16.12 28.12 -2.08
N ILE A 624 15.74 27.92 -0.81
CA ILE A 624 15.37 26.61 -0.27
C ILE A 624 14.12 26.05 -0.98
N GLU A 625 13.08 26.87 -1.17
CA GLU A 625 11.88 26.47 -1.90
C GLU A 625 12.19 26.05 -3.36
N GLN A 626 13.12 26.74 -4.04
CA GLN A 626 13.58 26.35 -5.38
C GLN A 626 14.33 25.01 -5.37
N ALA A 627 15.12 24.73 -4.32
CA ALA A 627 15.73 23.42 -4.14
C ALA A 627 14.68 22.34 -3.98
N GLN A 628 13.66 22.56 -3.11
CA GLN A 628 12.55 21.62 -2.95
C GLN A 628 11.82 21.37 -4.27
N VAL A 629 11.54 22.40 -5.07
CA VAL A 629 10.89 22.24 -6.40
C VAL A 629 11.71 21.34 -7.34
N LYS A 630 13.05 21.42 -7.28
CA LYS A 630 13.90 20.51 -8.09
C LYS A 630 13.82 19.07 -7.61
N VAL A 631 13.81 18.85 -6.29
CA VAL A 631 13.66 17.51 -5.70
C VAL A 631 12.28 16.92 -6.03
N GLU A 632 11.23 17.73 -5.86
CA GLU A 632 9.85 17.33 -6.24
C GLU A 632 9.78 16.93 -7.72
N GLY A 633 10.39 17.72 -8.61
CA GLY A 633 10.46 17.42 -10.04
C GLY A 633 11.19 16.10 -10.32
N PHE A 634 12.33 15.88 -9.68
CA PHE A 634 13.07 14.62 -9.82
C PHE A 634 12.25 13.40 -9.36
N HIS A 635 11.59 13.50 -8.21
CA HIS A 635 10.73 12.42 -7.74
C HIS A 635 9.50 12.19 -8.63
N PHE A 636 8.94 13.27 -9.17
CA PHE A 636 7.84 13.17 -10.14
C PHE A 636 8.27 12.42 -11.41
N ASP A 637 9.42 12.79 -11.99
CA ASP A 637 9.95 12.10 -13.18
C ASP A 637 10.20 10.62 -12.90
N SER A 638 10.78 10.28 -11.73
CA SER A 638 11.00 8.90 -11.32
C SER A 638 9.68 8.11 -11.22
N ARG A 639 8.65 8.67 -10.56
CA ARG A 639 7.32 8.02 -10.46
C ARG A 639 6.64 7.88 -11.82
N LYS A 640 6.78 8.90 -12.68
CA LYS A 640 6.24 8.87 -14.04
C LYS A 640 6.86 7.74 -14.86
N HIS A 641 8.19 7.59 -14.82
CA HIS A 641 8.87 6.48 -15.48
C HIS A 641 8.38 5.13 -14.96
N LEU A 642 8.24 4.99 -13.64
CA LEU A 642 7.73 3.77 -13.04
C LEU A 642 6.34 3.40 -13.58
N VAL A 643 5.44 4.37 -13.69
CA VAL A 643 4.09 4.18 -14.27
C VAL A 643 4.17 3.80 -15.75
N GLU A 644 5.03 4.46 -16.55
CA GLU A 644 5.17 4.19 -17.98
C GLU A 644 5.63 2.74 -18.27
N TYR A 645 6.47 2.16 -17.39
CA TYR A 645 6.85 0.75 -17.44
C TYR A 645 5.74 -0.17 -16.95
N ASP A 646 5.11 0.15 -15.81
CA ASP A 646 4.05 -0.69 -15.23
C ASP A 646 2.75 -0.69 -16.08
N ASP A 647 2.49 0.35 -16.86
CA ASP A 647 1.33 0.42 -17.77
C ASP A 647 1.36 -0.70 -18.83
N VAL A 648 2.56 -1.15 -19.25
CA VAL A 648 2.72 -2.28 -20.17
C VAL A 648 2.26 -3.57 -19.49
N LEU A 649 2.81 -3.83 -18.30
CA LEU A 649 2.44 -5.00 -17.50
C LEU A 649 0.95 -4.96 -17.09
N ASN A 650 0.40 -3.78 -16.83
CA ASN A 650 -1.01 -3.64 -16.46
C ASN A 650 -1.95 -4.10 -17.58
N LYS A 651 -1.66 -3.73 -18.84
CA LYS A 651 -2.45 -4.20 -19.99
C LYS A 651 -2.40 -5.73 -20.13
N GLN A 652 -1.22 -6.32 -19.93
CA GLN A 652 -1.05 -7.77 -19.95
C GLN A 652 -1.84 -8.43 -18.80
N ARG A 653 -1.77 -7.85 -17.59
CA ARG A 653 -2.52 -8.30 -16.41
C ARG A 653 -4.03 -8.29 -16.65
N GLU A 654 -4.56 -7.22 -17.23
CA GLU A 654 -5.99 -7.10 -17.54
C GLU A 654 -6.45 -8.24 -18.47
N ILE A 655 -5.66 -8.59 -19.48
CA ILE A 655 -5.96 -9.67 -20.42
C ILE A 655 -5.94 -11.03 -19.70
N VAL A 656 -4.88 -11.30 -18.93
CA VAL A 656 -4.70 -12.57 -18.21
C VAL A 656 -5.77 -12.74 -17.12
N TYR A 657 -6.04 -11.71 -16.33
CA TYR A 657 -7.04 -11.75 -15.27
C TYR A 657 -8.47 -11.85 -15.82
N LYS A 658 -8.74 -11.23 -16.98
CA LYS A 658 -10.01 -11.43 -17.69
C LYS A 658 -10.16 -12.89 -18.11
N ARG A 659 -9.17 -13.46 -18.81
CA ARG A 659 -9.18 -14.88 -19.22
C ARG A 659 -9.38 -15.82 -18.01
N ARG A 660 -8.72 -15.51 -16.90
CA ARG A 660 -8.87 -16.26 -15.64
C ARG A 660 -10.29 -16.15 -15.08
N THR A 661 -10.87 -14.95 -15.12
CA THR A 661 -12.25 -14.72 -14.66
C THR A 661 -13.26 -15.44 -15.53
N ASP A 662 -13.15 -15.38 -16.87
CA ASP A 662 -14.00 -16.10 -17.82
C ASP A 662 -13.93 -17.61 -17.56
N THR A 663 -12.74 -18.14 -17.23
CA THR A 663 -12.56 -19.55 -16.81
C THR A 663 -13.31 -19.87 -15.51
N LEU A 664 -13.29 -18.96 -14.52
CA LEU A 664 -13.96 -19.14 -13.22
C LEU A 664 -15.48 -19.01 -13.33
N GLU A 665 -16.00 -18.11 -14.18
CA GLU A 665 -17.44 -17.87 -14.36
C GLU A 665 -18.14 -19.04 -15.03
N GLY A 666 -17.37 -20.00 -15.56
CA GLY A 666 -17.90 -21.25 -16.05
C GLY A 666 -18.45 -21.14 -17.46
N GLU A 667 -17.96 -20.18 -18.26
CA GLU A 667 -18.17 -20.20 -19.71
C GLU A 667 -17.76 -21.59 -20.25
N ASP A 668 -18.58 -22.17 -21.12
CA ASP A 668 -18.28 -23.47 -21.71
C ASP A 668 -17.05 -23.36 -22.61
N GLN A 669 -15.88 -23.73 -22.04
CA GLN A 669 -14.59 -23.66 -22.74
C GLN A 669 -14.34 -24.83 -23.66
N LYS A 670 -15.25 -25.79 -23.72
CA LYS A 670 -15.13 -27.04 -24.49
C LYS A 670 -14.69 -26.79 -25.93
N GLU A 671 -15.47 -26.01 -26.67
CA GLU A 671 -15.15 -25.75 -28.07
C GLU A 671 -13.84 -24.98 -28.24
N THR A 672 -13.55 -24.05 -27.35
CA THR A 672 -12.27 -23.30 -27.37
C THR A 672 -11.08 -24.21 -27.16
N ILE A 673 -11.14 -25.11 -26.17
CA ILE A 673 -10.08 -26.09 -25.88
C ILE A 673 -9.93 -27.08 -27.07
N ILE A 674 -11.02 -27.57 -27.64
CA ILE A 674 -10.96 -28.45 -28.82
C ILE A 674 -10.28 -27.70 -29.99
N LEU A 675 -10.65 -26.45 -30.26
CA LEU A 675 -10.07 -25.65 -31.30
C LEU A 675 -8.58 -25.40 -31.06
N ASN A 676 -8.16 -25.10 -29.83
CA ASN A 676 -6.74 -24.92 -29.49
C ASN A 676 -5.94 -26.19 -29.73
N ILE A 677 -6.44 -27.35 -29.31
CA ILE A 677 -5.78 -28.63 -29.56
C ILE A 677 -5.71 -28.93 -31.09
N GLN A 678 -6.78 -28.65 -31.82
CA GLN A 678 -6.81 -28.81 -33.27
C GLN A 678 -5.81 -27.91 -33.98
N SER A 679 -5.66 -26.66 -33.51
CA SER A 679 -4.67 -25.72 -34.03
C SER A 679 -3.23 -26.17 -33.73
N GLU A 680 -3.00 -26.70 -32.52
CA GLU A 680 -1.68 -27.23 -32.14
C GLU A 680 -1.30 -28.43 -33.01
N VAL A 681 -2.24 -29.36 -33.24
CA VAL A 681 -2.05 -30.51 -34.13
C VAL A 681 -1.78 -30.07 -35.56
N GLU A 682 -2.48 -29.02 -36.07
CA GLU A 682 -2.23 -28.46 -37.39
C GLU A 682 -0.82 -27.91 -37.51
N ASN A 683 -0.35 -27.12 -36.47
CA ASN A 683 0.99 -26.60 -36.41
C ASN A 683 2.05 -27.72 -36.43
N VAL A 684 1.82 -28.81 -35.70
CA VAL A 684 2.68 -29.99 -35.70
C VAL A 684 2.76 -30.62 -37.10
N VAL A 685 1.63 -30.79 -37.77
CA VAL A 685 1.60 -31.36 -39.13
C VAL A 685 2.36 -30.45 -40.10
N HIS A 686 2.14 -29.13 -40.05
CA HIS A 686 2.85 -28.16 -40.92
C HIS A 686 4.34 -28.09 -40.61
N MET A 687 4.75 -28.18 -39.35
CA MET A 687 6.17 -28.11 -38.95
C MET A 687 7.00 -29.29 -39.54
N TYR A 688 6.41 -30.48 -39.63
CA TYR A 688 7.06 -31.68 -40.08
C TYR A 688 6.63 -32.10 -41.51
N SER A 689 6.01 -31.19 -42.26
CA SER A 689 5.64 -31.35 -43.69
C SER A 689 6.35 -30.31 -44.53
N ASP A 690 7.23 -30.69 -45.44
CA ASP A 690 7.81 -29.83 -46.48
C ASP A 690 7.04 -29.96 -47.80
N GLU A 691 6.21 -28.96 -48.11
CA GLU A 691 5.43 -28.92 -49.35
C GLU A 691 6.28 -28.83 -50.60
N ARG A 692 7.52 -28.31 -50.51
CA ARG A 692 8.43 -28.15 -51.65
C ARG A 692 9.10 -29.46 -51.98
N GLU A 693 9.47 -30.26 -50.99
CA GLU A 693 10.12 -31.56 -51.19
C GLU A 693 9.15 -32.75 -51.18
N ARG A 694 7.87 -32.48 -50.87
CA ARG A 694 6.86 -33.54 -50.68
C ARG A 694 7.25 -34.56 -49.61
N MET A 695 8.04 -34.18 -48.67
CA MET A 695 8.46 -35.00 -47.54
C MET A 695 7.60 -34.69 -46.32
N ILE A 696 6.93 -35.73 -45.79
CA ILE A 696 6.18 -35.66 -44.54
C ILE A 696 6.79 -36.66 -43.56
N ASP A 697 7.31 -36.18 -42.45
CA ASP A 697 7.89 -37.00 -41.39
C ASP A 697 6.79 -37.48 -40.44
N ARG A 698 6.13 -38.59 -40.81
CA ARG A 698 4.98 -39.14 -40.10
C ARG A 698 5.31 -39.68 -38.74
N GLU A 699 6.55 -40.15 -38.50
CA GLU A 699 7.00 -40.64 -37.22
C GLU A 699 7.11 -39.50 -36.19
N LYS A 700 7.65 -38.35 -36.63
CA LYS A 700 7.69 -37.16 -35.77
C LYS A 700 6.31 -36.60 -35.50
N ILE A 701 5.46 -36.47 -36.52
CA ILE A 701 4.06 -36.04 -36.34
C ILE A 701 3.34 -36.94 -35.31
N LEU A 702 3.53 -38.23 -35.41
CA LEU A 702 2.95 -39.19 -34.45
C LEU A 702 3.53 -38.95 -33.05
N THR A 703 4.84 -38.79 -32.92
CA THR A 703 5.52 -38.60 -31.65
C THR A 703 4.98 -37.34 -30.92
N GLU A 704 4.86 -36.23 -31.63
CA GLU A 704 4.34 -34.97 -31.10
C GLU A 704 2.82 -35.08 -30.80
N PHE A 705 2.04 -35.74 -31.67
CA PHE A 705 0.61 -36.00 -31.41
C PHE A 705 0.41 -36.83 -30.14
N LEU A 706 1.24 -37.88 -29.92
CA LEU A 706 1.23 -38.69 -28.69
C LEU A 706 1.65 -37.89 -27.44
N SER A 707 2.42 -36.82 -27.59
CA SER A 707 2.74 -35.92 -26.49
C SER A 707 1.51 -35.14 -26.03
N ILE A 708 0.55 -34.87 -26.92
CA ILE A 708 -0.72 -34.18 -26.64
C ILE A 708 -1.75 -35.20 -26.12
N ILE A 709 -1.99 -36.27 -26.88
CA ILE A 709 -2.98 -37.31 -26.55
C ILE A 709 -2.25 -38.65 -26.37
N PRO A 710 -2.08 -39.15 -25.16
CA PRO A 710 -1.39 -40.43 -24.92
C PRO A 710 -2.22 -41.62 -25.37
N PHE A 711 -1.59 -42.47 -26.16
CA PHE A 711 -2.15 -43.78 -26.57
C PHE A 711 -1.27 -44.92 -26.03
N ASP A 712 -1.82 -46.12 -25.95
CA ASP A 712 -1.03 -47.32 -25.77
C ASP A 712 -0.27 -47.71 -27.08
N SER A 713 0.77 -48.52 -26.96
CA SER A 713 1.64 -48.84 -28.09
C SER A 713 0.91 -49.49 -29.28
N ALA A 714 -0.15 -50.30 -29.03
CA ALA A 714 -0.89 -50.97 -30.09
C ALA A 714 -1.76 -49.94 -30.88
N SER A 715 -2.37 -49.00 -30.17
CA SER A 715 -3.14 -47.90 -30.77
C SER A 715 -2.25 -46.93 -31.53
N ALA A 716 -1.05 -46.63 -31.00
CA ALA A 716 -0.07 -45.80 -31.67
C ALA A 716 0.42 -46.43 -33.01
N ASP A 717 0.72 -47.72 -33.04
CA ASP A 717 1.11 -48.46 -34.26
C ASP A 717 -0.01 -48.48 -35.30
N GLN A 718 -1.30 -48.57 -34.85
CA GLN A 718 -2.43 -48.51 -35.72
C GLN A 718 -2.65 -47.11 -36.32
N LEU A 719 -2.45 -46.08 -35.51
CA LEU A 719 -2.49 -44.66 -35.95
C LEU A 719 -1.38 -44.39 -37.00
N LEU A 720 -0.16 -44.85 -36.77
CA LEU A 720 0.95 -44.72 -37.78
C LEU A 720 0.54 -45.28 -39.13
N LYS A 721 -0.02 -46.53 -39.16
CA LYS A 721 -0.50 -47.15 -40.39
C LYS A 721 -1.58 -46.36 -41.09
N GLN A 722 -2.43 -45.64 -40.33
CA GLN A 722 -3.45 -44.77 -40.92
C GLN A 722 -2.80 -43.50 -41.51
N LEU A 723 -1.82 -42.91 -40.80
CA LEU A 723 -1.05 -41.75 -41.30
C LEU A 723 -0.27 -42.08 -42.56
N GLU A 724 0.23 -43.31 -42.72
CA GLU A 724 0.97 -43.77 -43.93
C GLU A 724 0.07 -43.82 -45.18
N GLN A 725 -1.27 -43.96 -45.01
CA GLN A 725 -2.21 -43.97 -46.12
C GLN A 725 -2.58 -42.59 -46.63
N LEU A 726 -2.38 -41.56 -45.83
CA LEU A 726 -2.65 -40.16 -46.18
C LEU A 726 -1.46 -39.55 -46.95
N GLN A 727 -1.77 -38.86 -48.06
CA GLN A 727 -0.75 -38.38 -48.98
C GLN A 727 -0.40 -36.87 -48.82
N THR A 728 -1.32 -36.10 -48.27
CA THR A 728 -1.15 -34.64 -48.13
C THR A 728 -1.19 -34.21 -46.66
N SER A 729 -0.54 -33.06 -46.38
CA SER A 729 -0.57 -32.44 -45.08
C SER A 729 -2.00 -32.06 -44.64
N ASP A 730 -2.83 -31.60 -45.61
CA ASP A 730 -4.21 -31.20 -45.33
C ASP A 730 -5.10 -32.41 -44.96
N GLU A 731 -4.94 -33.55 -45.64
CA GLU A 731 -5.66 -34.77 -45.30
C GLU A 731 -5.26 -35.25 -43.88
N MET A 732 -4.00 -35.19 -43.57
CA MET A 732 -3.45 -35.61 -42.29
C MET A 732 -3.94 -34.69 -41.16
N SER A 733 -3.87 -33.38 -41.37
CA SER A 733 -4.39 -32.36 -40.44
C SER A 733 -5.87 -32.55 -40.18
N SER A 734 -6.67 -32.73 -41.25
CA SER A 734 -8.12 -32.94 -41.15
C SER A 734 -8.46 -34.23 -40.39
N PHE A 735 -7.74 -35.33 -40.68
CA PHE A 735 -7.90 -36.58 -39.96
C PHE A 735 -7.59 -36.48 -38.47
N LEU A 736 -6.42 -35.89 -38.12
CA LEU A 736 -6.01 -35.74 -36.74
C LEU A 736 -6.91 -34.76 -35.98
N LYS A 737 -7.40 -33.69 -36.61
CA LYS A 737 -8.38 -32.79 -36.01
C LYS A 737 -9.70 -33.48 -35.67
N SER A 738 -10.19 -34.39 -36.55
CA SER A 738 -11.40 -35.17 -36.24
C SER A 738 -11.14 -36.14 -35.09
N LEU A 739 -9.99 -36.80 -35.08
CA LEU A 739 -9.59 -37.71 -34.01
C LEU A 739 -9.50 -37.02 -32.66
N VAL A 740 -8.96 -35.81 -32.60
CA VAL A 740 -8.93 -34.95 -31.38
C VAL A 740 -10.32 -34.76 -30.83
N ARG A 741 -11.27 -34.41 -31.69
CA ARG A 741 -12.67 -34.17 -31.29
C ARG A 741 -13.33 -35.46 -30.76
N ASP A 742 -13.13 -36.55 -31.44
CA ASP A 742 -13.70 -37.85 -31.05
C ASP A 742 -13.12 -38.34 -29.73
N MET A 743 -11.82 -38.19 -29.53
CA MET A 743 -11.13 -38.54 -28.29
C MET A 743 -11.59 -37.67 -27.12
N TYR A 744 -11.79 -36.37 -27.35
CA TYR A 744 -12.30 -35.48 -26.35
C TYR A 744 -13.73 -35.84 -25.92
N LEU A 745 -14.63 -36.10 -26.87
CA LEU A 745 -16.00 -36.53 -26.59
C LEU A 745 -16.06 -37.88 -25.90
N SER A 746 -15.20 -38.84 -26.31
CA SER A 746 -15.07 -40.14 -25.63
C SER A 746 -14.65 -39.96 -24.16
N ARG A 747 -13.68 -39.12 -23.90
CA ARG A 747 -13.22 -38.81 -22.53
C ARG A 747 -14.33 -38.14 -21.69
N GLU A 748 -15.04 -37.18 -22.27
CA GLU A 748 -16.17 -36.51 -21.61
C GLU A 748 -17.25 -37.51 -21.22
N THR A 749 -17.52 -38.49 -22.09
CA THR A 749 -18.49 -39.57 -21.81
C THR A 749 -18.02 -40.49 -20.68
N GLN A 750 -16.73 -40.79 -20.59
CA GLN A 750 -16.12 -41.62 -19.54
C GLN A 750 -16.17 -40.97 -18.15
N VAL A 751 -15.90 -39.67 -18.02
CA VAL A 751 -15.81 -38.98 -16.73
C VAL A 751 -17.06 -38.17 -16.36
N THR A 752 -18.03 -38.02 -17.19
CA THR A 752 -19.23 -37.18 -17.21
C THR A 752 -18.95 -35.74 -17.60
N PRO A 753 -19.91 -35.02 -18.24
CA PRO A 753 -19.73 -33.64 -18.65
C PRO A 753 -19.41 -32.70 -17.49
N GLU A 754 -20.04 -32.86 -16.32
CA GLU A 754 -19.84 -32.00 -15.16
C GLU A 754 -18.39 -32.12 -14.62
N VAL A 755 -17.87 -33.33 -14.56
CA VAL A 755 -16.50 -33.59 -14.12
C VAL A 755 -15.51 -33.07 -15.17
N MET A 756 -15.81 -33.20 -16.45
CA MET A 756 -14.96 -32.68 -17.51
C MET A 756 -14.85 -31.14 -17.44
N ARG A 757 -15.96 -30.41 -17.19
CA ARG A 757 -15.92 -28.95 -16.92
C ARG A 757 -15.05 -28.59 -15.73
N GLN A 758 -15.03 -29.39 -14.66
CA GLN A 758 -14.15 -29.20 -13.52
C GLN A 758 -12.67 -29.40 -13.89
N VAL A 759 -12.36 -30.42 -14.68
CA VAL A 759 -11.01 -30.72 -15.17
C VAL A 759 -10.51 -29.56 -16.05
N GLU A 760 -11.32 -29.11 -17.01
CA GLU A 760 -10.98 -27.98 -17.88
C GLU A 760 -10.66 -26.71 -17.06
N ARG A 761 -11.54 -26.37 -16.12
CA ARG A 761 -11.34 -25.22 -15.23
C ARG A 761 -10.06 -25.36 -14.43
N TRP A 762 -9.83 -26.50 -13.84
CA TRP A 762 -8.65 -26.75 -13.00
C TRP A 762 -7.35 -26.68 -13.82
N VAL A 763 -7.31 -27.33 -14.99
CA VAL A 763 -6.14 -27.30 -15.89
C VAL A 763 -5.86 -25.87 -16.34
N SER A 764 -6.89 -25.18 -16.86
CA SER A 764 -6.72 -23.81 -17.35
C SER A 764 -6.23 -22.86 -16.26
N LEU A 765 -6.82 -22.89 -15.06
CA LEU A 765 -6.38 -22.05 -13.94
C LEU A 765 -4.94 -22.38 -13.51
N SER A 766 -4.60 -23.67 -13.40
CA SER A 766 -3.25 -24.10 -13.00
C SER A 766 -2.19 -23.62 -13.99
N VAL A 767 -2.46 -23.73 -15.30
CA VAL A 767 -1.56 -23.29 -16.34
C VAL A 767 -1.44 -21.77 -16.38
N ILE A 768 -2.58 -21.05 -16.33
CA ILE A 768 -2.59 -19.59 -16.31
C ILE A 768 -1.78 -19.07 -15.11
N ASP A 769 -2.03 -19.59 -13.91
CA ASP A 769 -1.38 -19.13 -12.69
C ASP A 769 0.13 -19.40 -12.72
N SER A 770 0.57 -20.59 -13.18
CA SER A 770 2.00 -20.91 -13.24
C SER A 770 2.76 -20.05 -14.25
N LEU A 771 2.26 -19.96 -15.49
CA LEU A 771 2.93 -19.23 -16.54
C LEU A 771 2.89 -17.71 -16.34
N TRP A 772 1.80 -17.22 -15.70
CA TRP A 772 1.73 -15.81 -15.33
C TRP A 772 2.77 -15.41 -14.28
N MET A 773 3.02 -16.26 -13.27
CA MET A 773 4.07 -16.02 -12.29
C MET A 773 5.47 -16.01 -12.93
N GLU A 774 5.75 -16.97 -13.83
CA GLU A 774 7.02 -16.99 -14.56
C GLU A 774 7.19 -15.75 -15.46
N HIS A 775 6.10 -15.28 -16.05
CA HIS A 775 6.11 -14.07 -16.86
C HIS A 775 6.35 -12.80 -16.02
N LEU A 776 5.80 -12.72 -14.81
CA LEU A 776 6.06 -11.59 -13.90
C LEU A 776 7.54 -11.48 -13.57
N ASP A 777 8.19 -12.60 -13.21
CA ASP A 777 9.61 -12.63 -12.92
C ASP A 777 10.44 -12.24 -14.17
N ALA A 778 10.10 -12.79 -15.33
CA ALA A 778 10.81 -12.49 -16.59
C ALA A 778 10.66 -11.02 -17.06
N ILE A 779 9.51 -10.40 -16.79
CA ILE A 779 9.29 -8.96 -17.06
C ILE A 779 10.06 -8.08 -16.08
N ASP A 780 10.19 -8.49 -14.81
CA ASP A 780 11.00 -7.77 -13.84
C ASP A 780 12.48 -7.83 -14.23
N ASP A 781 13.00 -8.99 -14.64
CA ASP A 781 14.37 -9.14 -15.19
C ASP A 781 14.60 -8.26 -16.42
N LEU A 782 13.63 -8.23 -17.35
CA LEU A 782 13.70 -7.36 -18.52
C LEU A 782 13.79 -5.88 -18.11
N ARG A 783 12.98 -5.44 -17.12
CA ARG A 783 12.96 -4.05 -16.65
C ARG A 783 14.30 -3.62 -16.08
N GLU A 784 14.97 -4.51 -15.32
CA GLU A 784 16.27 -4.24 -14.75
C GLU A 784 17.38 -4.14 -15.84
N GLY A 785 17.35 -5.05 -16.82
CA GLY A 785 18.37 -5.11 -17.87
C GLY A 785 18.22 -4.07 -18.98
N ILE A 786 17.03 -3.53 -19.22
CA ILE A 786 16.74 -2.71 -20.39
C ILE A 786 17.46 -1.36 -20.37
N GLY A 787 17.77 -0.82 -19.20
CA GLY A 787 18.48 0.44 -19.02
C GLY A 787 19.86 0.46 -19.72
N LEU A 788 20.51 -0.69 -19.81
CA LEU A 788 21.81 -0.84 -20.48
C LEU A 788 21.75 -0.56 -22.00
N ARG A 789 20.58 -0.76 -22.63
CA ARG A 789 20.39 -0.46 -24.07
C ARG A 789 20.42 1.05 -24.37
N GLY A 790 20.26 1.90 -23.38
CA GLY A 790 20.42 3.36 -23.49
C GLY A 790 21.83 3.77 -23.93
N TYR A 791 22.86 2.98 -23.60
CA TYR A 791 24.23 3.21 -24.09
C TYR A 791 24.34 3.02 -25.63
N GLY A 792 23.43 2.22 -26.23
CA GLY A 792 23.32 2.03 -27.68
C GLY A 792 22.49 3.11 -28.39
N GLN A 793 22.18 4.25 -27.76
CA GLN A 793 21.35 5.36 -28.28
C GLN A 793 19.92 4.93 -28.65
N ARG A 794 19.41 3.87 -28.06
CA ARG A 794 18.01 3.46 -28.17
C ARG A 794 17.22 3.95 -26.97
N ASP A 795 15.95 4.30 -27.17
CA ASP A 795 15.07 4.66 -26.08
C ASP A 795 14.70 3.40 -25.25
N PRO A 796 15.14 3.29 -23.99
CA PRO A 796 14.89 2.09 -23.18
C PRO A 796 13.42 1.75 -23.04
N LEU A 797 12.52 2.74 -22.97
CA LEU A 797 11.09 2.51 -22.83
C LEU A 797 10.47 1.89 -24.09
N VAL A 798 10.93 2.31 -25.27
CA VAL A 798 10.46 1.76 -26.56
C VAL A 798 10.94 0.32 -26.70
N GLU A 799 12.21 0.06 -26.39
CA GLU A 799 12.78 -1.30 -26.42
C GLU A 799 12.04 -2.22 -25.43
N TYR A 800 11.80 -1.74 -24.21
CA TYR A 800 11.03 -2.48 -23.21
C TYR A 800 9.63 -2.85 -23.71
N LYS A 801 8.89 -1.90 -24.31
CA LYS A 801 7.56 -2.16 -24.86
C LYS A 801 7.58 -3.25 -25.93
N ASN A 802 8.58 -3.21 -26.80
CA ASN A 802 8.72 -4.19 -27.89
C ASN A 802 9.05 -5.59 -27.36
N GLU A 803 10.02 -5.71 -26.46
CA GLU A 803 10.42 -6.99 -25.89
C GLU A 803 9.28 -7.57 -25.01
N ALA A 804 8.68 -6.75 -24.17
CA ALA A 804 7.56 -7.17 -23.33
C ALA A 804 6.35 -7.63 -24.17
N PHE A 805 6.12 -7.04 -25.34
CA PHE A 805 5.07 -7.49 -26.27
C PHE A 805 5.39 -8.88 -26.84
N ILE A 806 6.62 -9.09 -27.30
CA ILE A 806 7.09 -10.40 -27.83
C ILE A 806 6.99 -11.48 -26.74
N MET A 807 7.40 -11.15 -25.50
CA MET A 807 7.31 -12.07 -24.36
C MET A 807 5.84 -12.42 -24.06
N PHE A 808 4.94 -11.45 -24.14
CA PHE A 808 3.52 -11.67 -23.90
C PHE A 808 2.85 -12.49 -25.01
N GLU A 809 3.18 -12.28 -26.29
CA GLU A 809 2.70 -13.14 -27.38
C GLU A 809 3.15 -14.59 -27.18
N ARG A 810 4.41 -14.78 -26.77
CA ARG A 810 4.92 -16.11 -26.42
C ARG A 810 4.16 -16.72 -25.24
N LEU A 811 3.91 -15.94 -24.17
CA LEU A 811 3.09 -16.39 -23.04
C LEU A 811 1.71 -16.88 -23.50
N MET A 812 1.00 -16.12 -24.32
CA MET A 812 -0.35 -16.46 -24.78
C MET A 812 -0.34 -17.76 -25.62
N THR A 813 0.65 -17.92 -26.50
CA THR A 813 0.83 -19.14 -27.29
C THR A 813 1.17 -20.34 -26.40
N THR A 814 2.05 -20.17 -25.44
CA THR A 814 2.44 -21.22 -24.50
C THR A 814 1.27 -21.63 -23.59
N LEU A 815 0.41 -20.68 -23.17
CA LEU A 815 -0.80 -20.97 -22.39
C LEU A 815 -1.74 -21.95 -23.15
N ASP A 816 -1.98 -21.68 -24.43
CA ASP A 816 -2.87 -22.51 -25.24
C ASP A 816 -2.27 -23.90 -25.50
N SER A 817 -0.96 -23.98 -25.77
CA SER A 817 -0.22 -25.23 -25.96
C SER A 817 -0.20 -26.06 -24.67
N GLU A 818 0.13 -25.48 -23.52
CA GLU A 818 0.20 -26.19 -22.23
C GLU A 818 -1.17 -26.72 -21.77
N ILE A 819 -2.25 -25.96 -21.96
CA ILE A 819 -3.61 -26.44 -21.70
C ILE A 819 -3.92 -27.64 -22.58
N SER A 820 -3.57 -27.58 -23.88
CA SER A 820 -3.78 -28.65 -24.84
C SER A 820 -3.05 -29.94 -24.46
N HIS A 821 -1.79 -29.82 -23.99
CA HIS A 821 -0.96 -30.95 -23.58
C HIS A 821 -1.36 -31.55 -22.22
N ARG A 822 -1.98 -30.80 -21.33
CA ARG A 822 -2.33 -31.28 -19.97
C ARG A 822 -3.73 -31.85 -19.87
N ILE A 823 -4.67 -31.38 -20.69
CA ILE A 823 -6.09 -31.76 -20.58
C ILE A 823 -6.32 -33.28 -20.64
N PHE A 824 -5.53 -34.01 -21.41
CA PHE A 824 -5.65 -35.49 -21.55
C PHE A 824 -4.81 -36.24 -20.51
N LYS A 825 -3.85 -35.62 -19.85
CA LYS A 825 -2.91 -36.27 -18.90
C LYS A 825 -3.43 -36.30 -17.46
N VAL A 826 -4.43 -35.48 -17.13
CA VAL A 826 -5.00 -35.41 -15.77
C VAL A 826 -5.76 -36.71 -15.47
N GLN A 827 -5.38 -37.39 -14.41
CA GLN A 827 -6.07 -38.58 -13.94
C GLN A 827 -7.21 -38.17 -13.00
N VAL A 828 -8.42 -38.63 -13.32
CA VAL A 828 -9.61 -38.41 -12.51
C VAL A 828 -9.85 -39.67 -11.66
N ASN A 829 -9.52 -39.59 -10.36
CA ASN A 829 -9.82 -40.68 -9.43
C ASN A 829 -11.29 -40.64 -8.99
N MET A 830 -12.12 -41.47 -9.61
CA MET A 830 -13.48 -41.67 -9.14
C MET A 830 -13.47 -42.67 -7.97
N ASN A 831 -13.50 -42.17 -6.74
CA ASN A 831 -13.65 -43.04 -5.55
C ASN A 831 -15.16 -43.32 -5.35
N PRO A 832 -15.64 -44.54 -5.49
CA PRO A 832 -17.09 -44.86 -5.42
C PRO A 832 -17.67 -44.66 -4.00
N GLU A 833 -16.85 -44.53 -2.96
CA GLU A 833 -17.33 -44.38 -1.57
C GLU A 833 -17.66 -42.95 -1.18
N ASN A 834 -17.29 -41.95 -2.00
CA ASN A 834 -17.53 -40.52 -1.73
C ASN A 834 -18.59 -39.88 -2.66
N ALA A 835 -19.47 -40.66 -3.27
CA ALA A 835 -20.53 -40.15 -4.15
C ALA A 835 -21.57 -39.25 -3.42
N GLN A 836 -21.48 -39.06 -2.12
CA GLN A 836 -22.34 -38.15 -1.34
C GLN A 836 -21.67 -36.83 -0.90
N SER A 837 -20.36 -36.69 -1.06
CA SER A 837 -19.67 -35.43 -0.89
C SER A 837 -19.12 -34.97 -2.25
N LYS A 838 -19.59 -33.83 -2.77
CA LYS A 838 -19.16 -33.19 -4.03
C LYS A 838 -17.69 -32.81 -4.01
N GLY A 839 -16.75 -33.73 -4.07
CA GLY A 839 -15.32 -33.46 -4.12
C GLY A 839 -14.59 -34.49 -4.98
N VAL A 840 -14.25 -34.13 -6.21
CA VAL A 840 -13.32 -34.87 -7.08
C VAL A 840 -11.91 -34.56 -6.58
N SER A 841 -11.14 -35.57 -6.11
CA SER A 841 -9.72 -35.36 -5.83
C SER A 841 -8.92 -35.51 -7.11
N LEU A 842 -8.50 -34.42 -7.69
CA LEU A 842 -7.56 -34.36 -8.80
C LEU A 842 -6.14 -34.46 -8.23
N SER A 843 -5.40 -35.50 -8.64
CA SER A 843 -4.01 -35.70 -8.17
C SER A 843 -3.01 -35.30 -9.23
N GLU A 844 -2.57 -34.08 -9.13
CA GLU A 844 -1.22 -33.61 -9.49
C GLU A 844 -0.60 -32.93 -8.26
N LYS A 845 0.73 -32.85 -8.24
CA LYS A 845 1.43 -32.14 -7.14
C LYS A 845 0.78 -30.76 -6.99
N GLU A 846 0.29 -30.45 -5.76
CA GLU A 846 -0.30 -29.14 -5.47
C GLU A 846 0.58 -28.02 -6.04
N THR A 847 -0.04 -27.12 -6.82
CA THR A 847 0.68 -26.00 -7.41
C THR A 847 1.23 -25.10 -6.32
N ALA A 848 2.31 -24.38 -6.60
CA ALA A 848 2.93 -23.42 -5.67
C ALA A 848 1.88 -22.42 -5.14
N VAL A 849 0.96 -21.96 -6.01
CA VAL A 849 -0.15 -21.05 -5.66
C VAL A 849 -1.11 -21.67 -4.66
N THR A 850 -1.54 -22.92 -4.90
CA THR A 850 -2.46 -23.62 -3.99
C THR A 850 -1.82 -23.88 -2.63
N LYS A 851 -0.50 -24.19 -2.60
CA LYS A 851 0.27 -24.31 -1.36
C LYS A 851 0.40 -22.97 -0.66
N ALA A 852 0.74 -21.90 -1.37
CA ALA A 852 0.86 -20.56 -0.81
C ALA A 852 -0.47 -20.07 -0.24
N LEU A 853 -1.59 -20.24 -0.95
CA LEU A 853 -2.92 -19.87 -0.48
C LEU A 853 -3.37 -20.69 0.73
N LYS A 854 -2.99 -21.99 0.82
CA LYS A 854 -3.23 -22.82 2.01
C LYS A 854 -2.41 -22.37 3.21
N HIS A 855 -1.17 -21.91 3.00
CA HIS A 855 -0.35 -21.32 4.05
C HIS A 855 -0.90 -19.97 4.51
N MET A 856 -1.39 -19.14 3.60
CA MET A 856 -2.09 -17.89 3.95
C MET A 856 -3.37 -18.16 4.74
N LYS A 857 -4.21 -19.13 4.34
CA LYS A 857 -5.43 -19.53 5.08
C LYS A 857 -5.14 -20.15 6.44
N LYS A 858 -3.99 -20.78 6.66
CA LYS A 858 -3.58 -21.25 8.00
C LYS A 858 -3.23 -20.10 8.94
N ASN A 859 -2.77 -18.99 8.42
CA ASN A 859 -2.55 -17.77 9.22
C ASN A 859 -3.86 -17.00 9.47
N ASP A 860 -4.88 -17.16 8.61
CA ASP A 860 -6.23 -16.55 8.77
C ASP A 860 -7.15 -17.35 9.72
N GLY A 861 -6.80 -18.58 10.04
CA GLY A 861 -7.53 -19.39 11.00
C GLY A 861 -7.14 -19.00 12.42
N ALA A 862 -8.04 -18.32 13.12
CA ALA A 862 -7.94 -18.07 14.54
C ALA A 862 -7.77 -19.38 15.35
N GLU A 863 -6.57 -19.97 15.35
CA GLU A 863 -6.09 -20.59 16.55
C GLU A 863 -5.94 -19.45 17.55
N LYS A 864 -6.76 -19.46 18.58
CA LYS A 864 -6.52 -18.70 19.79
C LYS A 864 -5.04 -18.90 20.13
N ILE A 865 -4.21 -17.94 19.78
CA ILE A 865 -2.87 -17.82 20.32
C ILE A 865 -3.13 -17.63 21.80
N GLN A 866 -3.11 -18.73 22.55
CA GLN A 866 -2.81 -18.61 23.98
C GLN A 866 -1.54 -17.76 24.01
N PRO A 867 -1.50 -16.71 24.85
CA PRO A 867 -0.31 -15.86 24.91
C PRO A 867 0.86 -16.82 25.12
N VAL A 868 1.79 -16.83 24.18
CA VAL A 868 3.06 -17.52 24.33
C VAL A 868 3.63 -16.92 25.60
N GLN A 869 3.54 -17.67 26.68
CA GLN A 869 4.26 -17.34 27.89
C GLN A 869 5.69 -17.15 27.42
N SER A 870 6.13 -15.90 27.44
CA SER A 870 7.52 -15.59 27.19
C SER A 870 8.33 -16.62 27.96
N ASN A 871 9.25 -17.33 27.33
CA ASN A 871 10.26 -18.13 27.96
C ASN A 871 11.10 -17.19 28.84
N LYS A 872 10.51 -16.72 29.94
CA LYS A 872 11.29 -16.18 31.05
C LYS A 872 12.17 -17.30 31.48
N GLN A 873 13.46 -17.17 31.24
CA GLN A 873 14.42 -18.06 31.86
C GLN A 873 14.03 -18.16 33.34
N PRO A 874 13.82 -19.37 33.86
CA PRO A 874 13.37 -19.54 35.23
C PRO A 874 14.34 -18.83 36.19
N GLY A 875 13.79 -18.11 37.12
CA GLY A 875 14.59 -17.41 38.15
C GLY A 875 15.46 -18.40 38.88
N ARG A 876 16.62 -17.98 39.37
CA ARG A 876 17.60 -18.87 40.07
C ARG A 876 16.97 -19.73 41.15
N ASN A 877 15.91 -19.29 41.82
CA ASN A 877 15.22 -20.00 42.90
C ASN A 877 13.94 -20.73 42.45
N ASP A 878 13.52 -20.64 41.21
CA ASP A 878 12.34 -21.32 40.70
C ASP A 878 12.59 -22.83 40.52
N PRO A 879 11.55 -23.67 40.52
CA PRO A 879 11.66 -25.08 40.17
C PRO A 879 12.28 -25.25 38.79
N CYS A 880 13.19 -26.21 38.64
CA CYS A 880 13.81 -26.47 37.35
C CYS A 880 12.77 -27.03 36.35
N PRO A 881 12.66 -26.49 35.14
CA PRO A 881 11.72 -26.96 34.13
C PRO A 881 11.89 -28.44 33.74
N CYS A 882 13.06 -29.02 33.96
CA CYS A 882 13.32 -30.44 33.67
C CYS A 882 12.53 -31.41 34.56
N GLY A 883 11.84 -30.93 35.61
CA GLY A 883 11.04 -31.74 36.53
C GLY A 883 11.81 -32.75 37.40
N ALA A 884 13.15 -32.62 37.48
CA ALA A 884 13.95 -33.50 38.38
C ALA A 884 13.60 -33.24 39.84
N ILE A 885 13.29 -34.32 40.61
CA ILE A 885 12.86 -34.25 42.00
C ILE A 885 14.04 -34.66 42.88
N ASN A 886 14.28 -33.92 43.94
CA ASN A 886 15.26 -34.27 44.96
C ASN A 886 14.75 -35.51 45.74
N PRO A 887 15.50 -36.63 45.80
CA PRO A 887 15.04 -37.84 46.44
C PRO A 887 14.88 -37.73 47.98
N GLU A 888 15.60 -36.79 48.64
CA GLU A 888 15.52 -36.58 50.06
C GLU A 888 14.34 -35.70 50.47
N THR A 889 14.08 -34.61 49.72
CA THR A 889 13.06 -33.63 50.08
C THR A 889 11.73 -33.82 49.34
N LYS A 890 11.67 -34.74 48.35
CA LYS A 890 10.53 -35.00 47.45
C LYS A 890 10.00 -33.75 46.73
N GLN A 891 10.81 -32.66 46.65
CA GLN A 891 10.46 -31.43 45.95
C GLN A 891 11.32 -31.26 44.71
N PRO A 892 10.84 -30.50 43.69
CA PRO A 892 11.62 -30.18 42.48
C PRO A 892 12.92 -29.44 42.84
N TYR A 893 14.02 -29.78 42.18
CA TYR A 893 15.25 -29.01 42.32
C TYR A 893 15.07 -27.57 41.84
N LYS A 894 15.62 -26.62 42.62
CA LYS A 894 15.67 -25.21 42.18
C LYS A 894 16.59 -25.07 40.96
N TYR A 895 16.22 -24.21 40.00
CA TYR A 895 16.94 -24.05 38.75
C TYR A 895 18.45 -23.78 38.93
N LYS A 896 18.84 -23.02 39.95
CA LYS A 896 20.24 -22.77 40.28
C LYS A 896 21.04 -24.00 40.69
N LYS A 897 20.38 -25.07 41.17
CA LYS A 897 21.00 -26.33 41.60
C LYS A 897 20.84 -27.48 40.59
N CYS A 898 20.13 -27.25 39.49
CA CYS A 898 19.82 -28.25 38.49
C CYS A 898 20.14 -27.75 37.06
N GLY A 899 19.26 -26.95 36.42
CA GLY A 899 19.42 -26.53 35.06
C GLY A 899 20.53 -25.50 34.84
N LEU A 900 20.70 -24.53 35.75
CA LEU A 900 21.69 -23.47 35.60
C LEU A 900 23.16 -24.02 35.60
N ILE A 901 23.42 -25.11 36.31
CA ILE A 901 24.74 -25.74 36.40
C ILE A 901 24.80 -27.08 35.64
N ASN A 902 23.77 -27.40 34.88
CA ASN A 902 23.66 -28.68 34.14
C ASN A 902 24.02 -29.90 34.99
N ALA A 903 23.43 -29.99 36.17
CA ALA A 903 23.74 -31.02 37.15
C ALA A 903 23.51 -32.43 36.57
N PRO A 904 24.21 -33.48 37.06
CA PRO A 904 24.10 -34.84 36.54
C PRO A 904 22.68 -35.43 36.53
N TYR A 905 21.79 -34.93 37.36
CA TYR A 905 20.38 -35.32 37.46
C TYR A 905 19.44 -34.41 36.68
N HIS A 906 19.99 -33.45 35.93
CA HIS A 906 19.19 -32.60 35.01
C HIS A 906 18.72 -33.42 33.81
N LYS A 907 17.40 -33.50 33.61
CA LYS A 907 16.80 -34.16 32.45
C LYS A 907 16.88 -33.19 31.27
N LYS A 908 17.57 -33.60 30.22
CA LYS A 908 17.65 -32.85 28.95
C LYS A 908 16.32 -32.81 28.22
#